data_9cf1c1ded066008787bc44e02d04db54
#
_entry.id   9cf1c1ded066008787bc44e02d04db54
#
_cell.length_a   1.000
_cell.length_b   1.000
_cell.length_c   1.000
_cell.angle_alpha   90.00
_cell.angle_beta   90.00
_cell.angle_gamma   90.00
#
_symmetry.space_group_name_H-M   'P 1'
#
loop_
_entity.id
_entity.type
_entity.pdbx_description
1 polymer ?
#
loop_
_entity_poly.entity_id
_entity_poly.type
_entity_poly.pdbx_seq_one_letter_code
_entity_poly.pdbx_strand_id
1 'polypeptide(L)'
;MNKITTLILCLFCVLSSAWALGDDIVLNPSDANIIGHIIDKKTKEHIPYINVFLKGTTIGTSTDGTGHYYLKNLPEGKFILVMQSLGYKTNEKEVRLKKGKTIEVNFEAEEDAVSLDGVVVSANRNETTRRLAPSLVNVLDAKVFETSHATSLADGLNFQPGVRVENNCQNCGFQQVRINGMEGPYTQILVDSRPIFSALTGVYGLEQIPANMIERVEVMRGGGSALFGSSAIAGTINIITKEPLRNSAQLAHSLTMTGGSRADNNTTLNASLVTDDHKAGIYIFGQSRYRSAYDHDGDGFSELGQLTAKTVGFRSYMKTSTYSKLTFEFHNIDEFRRGGSEMNLPPHETAITEQTDHNINGGGLKFDLFSKDYRHRLNVYTSAQHTKRKSYYGVGKDPNAYGNTTDLTYVGGAQYSYNWDKCLFMPAEFTGGAEYSYDDLNDEMLGYDRIVKQTVHIGSAFLQNEWKNQKWSFLLGGRFDKHNMINDLIFSPRANVRFNPTEDINFRLSYSSGFRAPQAFDEDLHISAVGGEVAIIQISPDLKEEKSQSLSTSVDFYRRFGPVQVNFLVEGFYTDLKDVFVLKEIGRDNKNNIVMERQNGKGARVMGLNFEGRAIYSWAQIQAGATLQRSRYKEPEAWSDNPSVVPQKKMFRSPDLYGYFTSTFTPVKRLSLSLTGTYTGSMLVQHLAGYIQEDREEKTRDFFDMNMKLSYDFPLFSNTTFQLNAGVQNIFNAYQKDFDKGENRDAGYVYGPGLPRSYFVGCKIKY
;
A
#
# COMPACT_ATOMS: atom_id res chain seq x y z
N MET A 1 37.30 7.40 -5.20
CA MET A 1 36.27 7.02 -6.16
C MET A 1 35.14 6.40 -5.35
N ASN A 2 34.00 7.05 -5.31
CA ASN A 2 32.89 6.66 -4.44
C ASN A 2 32.31 5.29 -4.85
N LYS A 3 31.97 4.44 -3.87
CA LYS A 3 31.36 3.12 -4.06
C LYS A 3 30.14 3.14 -5.02
N ILE A 4 29.43 4.26 -5.07
CA ILE A 4 28.31 4.52 -6.00
C ILE A 4 28.79 4.57 -7.46
N THR A 5 29.94 5.20 -7.74
CA THR A 5 30.52 5.27 -9.09
C THR A 5 30.94 3.89 -9.59
N THR A 6 31.45 3.05 -8.70
CA THR A 6 31.82 1.66 -9.03
C THR A 6 30.58 0.80 -9.30
N LEU A 7 29.50 1.00 -8.54
CA LEU A 7 28.22 0.29 -8.76
C LEU A 7 27.56 0.69 -10.08
N ILE A 8 27.57 2.00 -10.40
CA ILE A 8 27.07 2.52 -11.69
C ILE A 8 27.92 2.00 -12.84
N LEU A 9 29.24 1.90 -12.66
CA LEU A 9 30.15 1.33 -13.67
C LEU A 9 29.93 -0.17 -13.86
N CYS A 10 29.69 -0.93 -12.79
CA CYS A 10 29.32 -2.34 -12.86
C CYS A 10 27.95 -2.54 -13.55
N LEU A 11 26.96 -1.68 -13.25
CA LEU A 11 25.66 -1.70 -13.92
C LEU A 11 25.81 -1.37 -15.43
N PHE A 12 26.66 -0.41 -15.77
CA PHE A 12 27.00 -0.07 -17.16
C PHE A 12 27.72 -1.22 -17.88
N CYS A 13 28.61 -1.94 -17.18
CA CYS A 13 29.30 -3.12 -17.73
C CYS A 13 28.35 -4.31 -17.94
N VAL A 14 27.38 -4.52 -17.04
CA VAL A 14 26.31 -5.54 -17.21
C VAL A 14 25.38 -5.14 -18.36
N LEU A 15 25.04 -3.86 -18.48
CA LEU A 15 24.24 -3.36 -19.61
C LEU A 15 25.01 -3.42 -20.94
N SER A 16 26.33 -3.15 -20.95
CA SER A 16 27.15 -3.26 -22.16
C SER A 16 27.41 -4.71 -22.57
N SER A 17 27.51 -5.65 -21.61
CA SER A 17 27.57 -7.09 -21.94
C SER A 17 26.22 -7.65 -22.41
N ALA A 18 25.08 -7.10 -21.94
CA ALA A 18 23.77 -7.41 -22.51
C ALA A 18 23.63 -6.90 -23.97
N TRP A 19 24.33 -5.82 -24.31
CA TRP A 19 24.44 -5.34 -25.70
C TRP A 19 25.31 -6.26 -26.58
N ALA A 20 26.34 -6.89 -26.01
CA ALA A 20 27.24 -7.81 -26.73
C ALA A 20 26.64 -9.21 -26.96
N LEU A 21 25.56 -9.57 -26.25
CA LEU A 21 24.78 -10.81 -26.47
C LEU A 21 23.69 -10.65 -27.53
N GLY A 22 23.59 -9.50 -28.18
CA GLY A 22 22.56 -9.14 -29.12
C GLY A 22 23.09 -8.78 -30.50
N ASP A 23 23.84 -9.66 -31.15
CA ASP A 23 23.90 -9.64 -32.61
C ASP A 23 22.49 -9.94 -33.14
N ASP A 24 21.94 -8.97 -33.91
CA ASP A 24 20.65 -9.00 -34.61
C ASP A 24 19.36 -8.72 -33.81
N ILE A 25 19.37 -7.84 -32.80
CA ILE A 25 18.14 -7.18 -32.36
C ILE A 25 17.99 -5.83 -33.04
N VAL A 26 18.03 -5.82 -34.35
CA VAL A 26 17.47 -4.72 -35.15
C VAL A 26 15.95 -4.88 -35.00
N LEU A 27 15.29 -3.90 -34.39
CA LEU A 27 13.87 -3.63 -34.62
C LEU A 27 13.72 -3.32 -36.12
N ASN A 28 13.62 -4.36 -36.94
CA ASN A 28 13.14 -4.18 -38.29
C ASN A 28 11.62 -4.02 -38.17
N PRO A 29 11.10 -2.80 -38.23
CA PRO A 29 9.67 -2.58 -38.34
C PRO A 29 9.21 -3.31 -39.58
N SER A 30 8.40 -4.34 -39.38
CA SER A 30 7.94 -5.14 -40.51
C SER A 30 6.77 -4.49 -41.22
N ASP A 31 6.33 -3.30 -40.78
CA ASP A 31 5.06 -2.66 -41.16
C ASP A 31 3.83 -3.57 -40.97
N ALA A 32 3.98 -4.63 -40.15
CA ALA A 32 2.86 -5.43 -39.73
C ALA A 32 2.08 -4.66 -38.65
N ASN A 33 0.77 -4.64 -38.76
CA ASN A 33 -0.07 -3.89 -37.86
C ASN A 33 -1.27 -4.73 -37.42
N ILE A 34 -1.80 -4.42 -36.23
CA ILE A 34 -3.09 -4.90 -35.76
C ILE A 34 -3.99 -3.70 -35.49
N ILE A 35 -5.20 -3.72 -36.03
CA ILE A 35 -6.27 -2.81 -35.70
C ILE A 35 -7.41 -3.61 -35.11
N GLY A 36 -8.26 -2.98 -34.33
CA GLY A 36 -9.45 -3.62 -33.81
C GLY A 36 -10.24 -2.75 -32.85
N HIS A 37 -11.32 -3.32 -32.36
CA HIS A 37 -12.14 -2.71 -31.35
C HIS A 37 -12.51 -3.74 -30.27
N ILE A 38 -12.90 -3.23 -29.12
CA ILE A 38 -13.39 -4.02 -28.02
C ILE A 38 -14.81 -3.57 -27.69
N ILE A 39 -15.73 -4.51 -27.73
CA ILE A 39 -17.14 -4.28 -27.42
C ILE A 39 -17.57 -5.09 -26.21
N ASP A 40 -18.49 -4.58 -25.45
CA ASP A 40 -19.17 -5.35 -24.41
C ASP A 40 -19.99 -6.49 -25.04
N LYS A 41 -19.81 -7.70 -24.54
CA LYS A 41 -20.46 -8.90 -25.09
C LYS A 41 -21.97 -8.83 -25.03
N LYS A 42 -22.55 -8.12 -24.03
CA LYS A 42 -24.00 -8.02 -23.80
C LYS A 42 -24.60 -6.78 -24.46
N THR A 43 -24.02 -5.60 -24.18
CA THR A 43 -24.59 -4.32 -24.63
C THR A 43 -24.21 -4.01 -26.07
N LYS A 44 -23.13 -4.65 -26.58
CA LYS A 44 -22.50 -4.38 -27.87
C LYS A 44 -21.98 -2.94 -27.99
N GLU A 45 -21.92 -2.19 -26.88
CA GLU A 45 -21.29 -0.88 -26.83
C GLU A 45 -19.76 -1.05 -26.83
N HIS A 46 -19.06 -0.14 -27.48
CA HIS A 46 -17.60 -0.09 -27.49
C HIS A 46 -17.06 0.26 -26.10
N ILE A 47 -16.00 -0.42 -25.66
CA ILE A 47 -15.41 -0.23 -24.34
C ILE A 47 -14.08 0.51 -24.46
N PRO A 48 -14.00 1.72 -23.91
CA PRO A 48 -12.75 2.47 -23.91
C PRO A 48 -11.77 1.95 -22.84
N TYR A 49 -10.48 2.19 -23.07
CA TYR A 49 -9.41 2.06 -22.07
C TYR A 49 -9.10 0.63 -21.60
N ILE A 50 -9.37 -0.36 -22.46
CA ILE A 50 -9.00 -1.75 -22.27
C ILE A 50 -7.57 -1.99 -22.79
N ASN A 51 -6.72 -2.65 -22.01
CA ASN A 51 -5.37 -2.97 -22.43
C ASN A 51 -5.35 -4.11 -23.43
N VAL A 52 -4.54 -3.93 -24.48
CA VAL A 52 -4.29 -4.92 -25.54
C VAL A 52 -2.79 -5.04 -25.76
N PHE A 53 -2.24 -6.24 -25.63
CA PHE A 53 -0.79 -6.44 -25.73
C PHE A 53 -0.44 -7.81 -26.31
N LEU A 54 0.77 -7.92 -26.86
CA LEU A 54 1.35 -9.20 -27.29
C LEU A 54 2.00 -9.88 -26.07
N LYS A 55 1.53 -11.06 -25.71
CA LYS A 55 1.98 -11.85 -24.56
C LYS A 55 3.50 -12.10 -24.60
N GLY A 56 4.17 -11.88 -23.47
CA GLY A 56 5.62 -12.03 -23.33
C GLY A 56 6.44 -11.01 -24.12
N THR A 57 5.86 -9.90 -24.50
CA THR A 57 6.56 -8.77 -25.13
C THR A 57 6.29 -7.48 -24.38
N THR A 58 6.99 -6.44 -24.73
CA THR A 58 6.71 -5.09 -24.22
C THR A 58 5.70 -4.33 -25.08
N ILE A 59 5.19 -4.97 -26.16
CA ILE A 59 4.29 -4.34 -27.13
C ILE A 59 2.86 -4.38 -26.63
N GLY A 60 2.26 -3.24 -26.43
CA GLY A 60 0.86 -3.11 -26.01
C GLY A 60 0.37 -1.68 -26.17
N THR A 61 -0.93 -1.54 -26.14
CA THR A 61 -1.70 -0.29 -26.18
C THR A 61 -2.96 -0.44 -25.33
N SER A 62 -3.79 0.60 -25.31
CA SER A 62 -5.16 0.50 -24.80
C SER A 62 -6.15 1.00 -25.85
N THR A 63 -7.42 0.59 -25.74
CA THR A 63 -8.46 1.20 -26.57
C THR A 63 -8.58 2.68 -26.24
N ASP A 64 -8.87 3.49 -27.28
CA ASP A 64 -9.16 4.91 -27.16
C ASP A 64 -10.54 5.18 -26.53
N GLY A 65 -10.95 6.45 -26.45
CA GLY A 65 -12.25 6.85 -25.93
C GLY A 65 -13.45 6.29 -26.73
N THR A 66 -13.22 5.79 -27.95
CA THR A 66 -14.22 5.18 -28.81
C THR A 66 -14.17 3.64 -28.81
N GLY A 67 -13.27 3.06 -28.00
CA GLY A 67 -13.13 1.60 -27.86
C GLY A 67 -12.32 0.93 -28.94
N HIS A 68 -11.60 1.69 -29.77
CA HIS A 68 -10.73 1.18 -30.83
C HIS A 68 -9.27 1.16 -30.40
N TYR A 69 -8.46 0.26 -30.99
CA TYR A 69 -7.02 0.20 -30.73
C TYR A 69 -6.23 -0.04 -32.01
N TYR A 70 -4.96 0.36 -31.96
CA TYR A 70 -4.02 0.20 -33.04
C TYR A 70 -2.62 -0.13 -32.52
N LEU A 71 -2.05 -1.24 -32.98
CA LEU A 71 -0.67 -1.65 -32.74
C LEU A 71 0.09 -1.60 -34.06
N LYS A 72 1.14 -0.78 -34.15
CA LYS A 72 1.92 -0.48 -35.38
C LYS A 72 3.29 -1.14 -35.33
N ASN A 73 3.84 -1.39 -36.51
CA ASN A 73 5.22 -1.80 -36.72
C ASN A 73 5.61 -3.03 -35.89
N LEU A 74 4.76 -4.04 -35.92
CA LEU A 74 4.90 -5.25 -35.12
C LEU A 74 5.93 -6.20 -35.76
N PRO A 75 6.64 -7.01 -34.97
CA PRO A 75 7.53 -8.05 -35.48
C PRO A 75 6.75 -9.14 -36.22
N GLU A 76 7.35 -9.71 -37.27
CA GLU A 76 6.78 -10.87 -37.95
C GLU A 76 6.79 -12.11 -37.02
N GLY A 77 5.77 -12.96 -37.13
CA GLY A 77 5.73 -14.21 -36.40
C GLY A 77 4.34 -14.59 -35.88
N LYS A 78 4.31 -15.60 -35.07
CA LYS A 78 3.12 -16.02 -34.31
C LYS A 78 3.19 -15.40 -32.93
N PHE A 79 2.12 -14.79 -32.49
CA PHE A 79 1.99 -14.18 -31.17
C PHE A 79 0.62 -14.49 -30.58
N ILE A 80 0.49 -14.31 -29.29
CA ILE A 80 -0.79 -14.31 -28.57
C ILE A 80 -1.12 -12.86 -28.27
N LEU A 81 -2.21 -12.36 -28.84
CA LEU A 81 -2.76 -11.05 -28.53
C LEU A 81 -3.70 -11.20 -27.33
N VAL A 82 -3.45 -10.43 -26.29
CA VAL A 82 -4.19 -10.47 -25.02
C VAL A 82 -4.97 -9.20 -24.85
N MET A 83 -6.27 -9.33 -24.57
CA MET A 83 -7.12 -8.27 -24.05
C MET A 83 -7.23 -8.44 -22.53
N GLN A 84 -6.89 -7.41 -21.77
CA GLN A 84 -6.89 -7.47 -20.31
C GLN A 84 -7.22 -6.12 -19.69
N SER A 85 -8.17 -6.10 -18.77
CA SER A 85 -8.47 -4.93 -17.94
C SER A 85 -9.16 -5.36 -16.66
N LEU A 86 -9.01 -4.54 -15.62
CA LEU A 86 -9.75 -4.74 -14.38
C LEU A 86 -11.26 -4.62 -14.68
N GLY A 87 -12.04 -5.57 -14.18
CA GLY A 87 -13.49 -5.61 -14.43
C GLY A 87 -13.94 -6.39 -15.67
N TYR A 88 -13.00 -6.96 -16.44
CA TYR A 88 -13.27 -7.80 -17.60
C TYR A 88 -12.48 -9.09 -17.58
N LYS A 89 -13.05 -10.18 -18.12
CA LYS A 89 -12.31 -11.43 -18.30
C LYS A 89 -11.20 -11.24 -19.31
N THR A 90 -9.99 -11.71 -18.96
CA THR A 90 -8.89 -11.77 -19.91
C THR A 90 -9.25 -12.65 -21.11
N ASN A 91 -8.99 -12.18 -22.31
CA ASN A 91 -9.23 -12.90 -23.55
C ASN A 91 -7.96 -12.95 -24.40
N GLU A 92 -7.62 -14.12 -24.92
CA GLU A 92 -6.41 -14.37 -25.71
C GLU A 92 -6.77 -14.86 -27.10
N LYS A 93 -6.05 -14.35 -28.13
CA LYS A 93 -6.19 -14.78 -29.54
C LYS A 93 -4.84 -15.00 -30.16
N GLU A 94 -4.63 -16.16 -30.80
CA GLU A 94 -3.45 -16.36 -31.63
C GLU A 94 -3.54 -15.48 -32.88
N VAL A 95 -2.45 -14.78 -33.19
CA VAL A 95 -2.29 -13.93 -34.35
C VAL A 95 -1.02 -14.27 -35.10
N ARG A 96 -1.07 -14.21 -36.45
CA ARG A 96 0.09 -14.40 -37.28
C ARG A 96 0.39 -13.12 -38.05
N LEU A 97 1.46 -12.46 -37.67
CA LEU A 97 1.89 -11.18 -38.23
C LEU A 97 2.79 -11.43 -39.43
N LYS A 98 2.55 -10.71 -40.54
CA LYS A 98 3.34 -10.73 -41.77
C LYS A 98 3.71 -9.31 -42.16
N LYS A 99 4.91 -9.14 -42.69
CA LYS A 99 5.45 -7.86 -43.19
C LYS A 99 4.48 -7.15 -44.11
N GLY A 100 4.26 -5.84 -43.88
CA GLY A 100 3.40 -4.98 -44.70
C GLY A 100 1.92 -5.33 -44.66
N LYS A 101 1.46 -6.15 -43.71
CA LYS A 101 0.04 -6.52 -43.57
C LYS A 101 -0.55 -5.94 -42.29
N THR A 102 -1.72 -5.34 -42.43
CA THR A 102 -2.58 -4.99 -41.32
C THR A 102 -3.66 -6.06 -41.15
N ILE A 103 -3.81 -6.60 -39.97
CA ILE A 103 -4.89 -7.53 -39.63
C ILE A 103 -5.85 -6.87 -38.65
N GLU A 104 -7.14 -7.20 -38.78
CA GLU A 104 -8.16 -6.77 -37.82
C GLU A 104 -8.42 -7.88 -36.81
N VAL A 105 -8.37 -7.54 -35.53
CA VAL A 105 -8.65 -8.45 -34.41
C VAL A 105 -9.54 -7.76 -33.41
N ASN A 106 -10.81 -8.16 -33.33
CA ASN A 106 -11.77 -7.59 -32.43
C ASN A 106 -11.99 -8.50 -31.23
N PHE A 107 -12.32 -7.94 -30.07
CA PHE A 107 -12.66 -8.68 -28.86
C PHE A 107 -14.07 -8.37 -28.40
N GLU A 108 -14.76 -9.40 -27.94
CA GLU A 108 -15.95 -9.25 -27.13
C GLU A 108 -15.56 -9.42 -25.66
N ALA A 109 -15.57 -8.32 -24.92
CA ALA A 109 -15.24 -8.30 -23.51
C ALA A 109 -16.46 -8.76 -22.69
N GLU A 110 -16.25 -9.77 -21.89
CA GLU A 110 -17.23 -10.22 -20.90
C GLU A 110 -16.90 -9.58 -19.57
N GLU A 111 -17.84 -8.81 -19.00
CA GLU A 111 -17.65 -8.23 -17.68
C GLU A 111 -17.29 -9.30 -16.65
N ASP A 112 -16.16 -9.11 -15.99
CA ASP A 112 -15.76 -9.75 -14.76
C ASP A 112 -15.73 -8.71 -13.64
N ALA A 113 -16.90 -8.22 -13.32
CA ALA A 113 -17.07 -7.15 -12.35
C ALA A 113 -16.59 -7.55 -10.94
N VAL A 114 -16.37 -8.83 -10.70
CA VAL A 114 -15.79 -9.38 -9.48
C VAL A 114 -14.26 -9.43 -9.54
N SER A 115 -13.67 -9.03 -10.69
CA SER A 115 -12.21 -9.00 -10.92
C SER A 115 -11.50 -10.33 -10.66
N LEU A 116 -12.13 -11.43 -11.03
CA LEU A 116 -11.58 -12.79 -10.96
C LEU A 116 -10.29 -12.95 -11.76
N ASP A 117 -10.29 -12.39 -12.96
CA ASP A 117 -9.18 -12.45 -13.89
C ASP A 117 -8.28 -11.20 -13.81
N GLY A 118 -8.47 -10.35 -12.79
CA GLY A 118 -7.57 -9.24 -12.47
C GLY A 118 -6.16 -9.76 -12.19
N VAL A 119 -5.16 -9.08 -12.77
CA VAL A 119 -3.75 -9.45 -12.59
C VAL A 119 -3.24 -8.98 -11.24
N VAL A 120 -2.54 -9.87 -10.54
CA VAL A 120 -1.82 -9.58 -9.30
C VAL A 120 -0.37 -10.03 -9.43
N VAL A 121 0.53 -9.36 -8.73
CA VAL A 121 1.97 -9.67 -8.70
C VAL A 121 2.45 -10.09 -7.31
N SER A 122 1.72 -9.73 -6.26
CA SER A 122 2.14 -9.94 -4.88
C SER A 122 2.12 -11.39 -4.44
N ALA A 123 1.37 -12.27 -5.13
CA ALA A 123 1.23 -13.68 -4.74
C ALA A 123 2.51 -14.49 -4.86
N ASN A 124 3.32 -14.25 -5.91
CA ASN A 124 4.52 -15.01 -6.24
C ASN A 124 5.61 -14.18 -6.94
N ARG A 125 5.54 -12.85 -6.88
CA ARG A 125 6.40 -11.87 -7.59
C ARG A 125 6.33 -11.96 -9.12
N ASN A 126 5.37 -12.70 -9.68
CA ASN A 126 5.09 -12.77 -11.12
C ASN A 126 3.64 -12.39 -11.39
N GLU A 127 3.39 -11.90 -12.59
CA GLU A 127 2.02 -11.59 -13.02
C GLU A 127 1.20 -12.88 -13.12
N THR A 128 0.11 -12.93 -12.40
CA THR A 128 -0.84 -14.04 -12.42
C THR A 128 -2.27 -13.52 -12.24
N THR A 129 -3.26 -14.26 -12.73
CA THR A 129 -4.64 -13.87 -12.44
C THR A 129 -4.98 -14.17 -10.99
N ARG A 130 -5.79 -13.33 -10.33
CA ARG A 130 -6.20 -13.51 -8.92
C ARG A 130 -6.77 -14.92 -8.67
N ARG A 131 -7.55 -15.44 -9.61
CA ARG A 131 -8.13 -16.78 -9.53
C ARG A 131 -7.08 -17.91 -9.50
N LEU A 132 -6.00 -17.75 -10.24
CA LEU A 132 -4.92 -18.75 -10.34
C LEU A 132 -3.77 -18.48 -9.38
N ALA A 133 -3.80 -17.37 -8.65
CA ALA A 133 -2.78 -17.02 -7.68
C ALA A 133 -2.68 -18.06 -6.56
N PRO A 134 -1.46 -18.52 -6.19
CA PRO A 134 -1.26 -19.54 -5.17
C PRO A 134 -1.61 -19.07 -3.76
N SER A 135 -1.53 -17.76 -3.50
CA SER A 135 -1.92 -17.10 -2.26
C SER A 135 -3.10 -16.18 -2.50
N LEU A 136 -3.90 -15.94 -1.47
CA LEU A 136 -4.97 -14.94 -1.51
C LEU A 136 -4.35 -13.54 -1.59
N VAL A 137 -4.72 -12.79 -2.61
CA VAL A 137 -4.41 -11.35 -2.76
C VAL A 137 -5.71 -10.59 -2.93
N ASN A 138 -5.96 -9.65 -2.05
CA ASN A 138 -7.08 -8.72 -2.20
C ASN A 138 -6.60 -7.50 -3.00
N VAL A 139 -7.46 -7.04 -3.88
CA VAL A 139 -7.19 -5.88 -4.75
C VAL A 139 -8.14 -4.75 -4.41
N LEU A 140 -7.56 -3.61 -4.08
CA LEU A 140 -8.24 -2.33 -3.91
C LEU A 140 -7.96 -1.50 -5.17
N ASP A 141 -8.95 -1.30 -6.00
CA ASP A 141 -8.79 -0.56 -7.25
C ASP A 141 -8.91 0.96 -7.05
N ALA A 142 -8.46 1.74 -8.04
CA ALA A 142 -8.52 3.21 -7.99
C ALA A 142 -9.95 3.74 -7.81
N LYS A 143 -10.98 2.98 -8.22
CA LYS A 143 -12.39 3.38 -8.10
C LYS A 143 -12.83 3.45 -6.63
N VAL A 144 -12.31 2.60 -5.75
CA VAL A 144 -12.62 2.66 -4.31
C VAL A 144 -12.11 3.97 -3.71
N PHE A 145 -10.89 4.41 -4.06
CA PHE A 145 -10.37 5.72 -3.65
C PHE A 145 -11.24 6.88 -4.16
N GLU A 146 -11.71 6.78 -5.40
CA GLU A 146 -12.58 7.80 -5.99
C GLU A 146 -13.95 7.82 -5.30
N THR A 147 -14.58 6.68 -5.05
CA THR A 147 -15.93 6.58 -4.46
C THR A 147 -15.96 6.95 -2.98
N SER A 148 -14.90 6.64 -2.22
CA SER A 148 -14.78 6.98 -0.81
C SER A 148 -14.30 8.41 -0.55
N HIS A 149 -14.00 9.19 -1.60
CA HIS A 149 -13.36 10.50 -1.47
C HIS A 149 -11.99 10.45 -0.76
N ALA A 150 -11.26 9.36 -0.94
CA ALA A 150 -9.94 9.18 -0.36
C ALA A 150 -8.91 10.10 -1.02
N THR A 151 -8.09 10.75 -0.23
CA THR A 151 -7.04 11.69 -0.68
C THR A 151 -5.65 11.05 -0.64
N SER A 152 -5.49 10.01 0.18
CA SER A 152 -4.24 9.28 0.41
C SER A 152 -4.46 7.76 0.42
N LEU A 153 -3.36 7.01 0.45
CA LEU A 153 -3.40 5.55 0.62
C LEU A 153 -4.14 5.14 1.91
N ALA A 154 -3.85 5.83 3.01
CA ALA A 154 -4.44 5.55 4.32
C ALA A 154 -5.98 5.51 4.29
N ASP A 155 -6.60 6.49 3.62
CA ASP A 155 -8.06 6.59 3.55
C ASP A 155 -8.69 5.38 2.86
N GLY A 156 -8.04 4.86 1.80
CA GLY A 156 -8.56 3.74 1.02
C GLY A 156 -8.41 2.38 1.69
N LEU A 157 -7.36 2.19 2.51
CA LEU A 157 -7.03 0.89 3.10
C LEU A 157 -8.11 0.36 4.05
N ASN A 158 -8.91 1.21 4.66
CA ASN A 158 -10.03 0.81 5.53
C ASN A 158 -11.11 -0.01 4.80
N PHE A 159 -11.14 -0.01 3.46
CA PHE A 159 -12.12 -0.74 2.66
C PHE A 159 -11.58 -2.11 2.19
N GLN A 160 -10.85 -2.79 3.08
CA GLN A 160 -10.34 -4.15 2.88
C GLN A 160 -10.61 -5.02 4.11
N PRO A 161 -11.03 -6.29 3.95
CA PRO A 161 -11.21 -7.16 5.10
C PRO A 161 -9.85 -7.42 5.77
N GLY A 162 -9.85 -7.47 7.10
CA GLY A 162 -8.64 -7.68 7.88
C GLY A 162 -7.73 -6.46 8.00
N VAL A 163 -8.07 -5.32 7.40
CA VAL A 163 -7.25 -4.10 7.42
C VAL A 163 -7.99 -2.99 8.16
N ARG A 164 -7.28 -2.25 8.98
CA ARG A 164 -7.78 -1.07 9.68
C ARG A 164 -6.66 -0.03 9.79
N VAL A 165 -6.97 1.20 9.49
CA VAL A 165 -6.09 2.36 9.74
C VAL A 165 -6.61 3.11 10.95
N GLU A 166 -5.74 3.45 11.87
CA GLU A 166 -6.07 4.18 13.09
C GLU A 166 -5.11 5.35 13.31
N ASN A 167 -5.59 6.36 14.03
CA ASN A 167 -4.75 7.42 14.56
C ASN A 167 -4.20 6.99 15.93
N ASN A 168 -2.91 7.20 16.15
CA ASN A 168 -2.24 6.86 17.40
C ASN A 168 -1.74 8.08 18.17
N CYS A 169 -1.90 9.29 17.62
CA CYS A 169 -1.50 10.52 18.25
C CYS A 169 -2.41 11.67 17.80
N GLN A 170 -2.93 12.45 18.74
CA GLN A 170 -3.77 13.62 18.46
C GLN A 170 -2.96 14.77 17.85
N ASN A 171 -1.78 15.01 18.39
CA ASN A 171 -0.99 16.19 18.06
C ASN A 171 -0.37 16.10 16.64
N CYS A 172 0.29 14.99 16.32
CA CYS A 172 0.96 14.82 15.03
C CYS A 172 0.09 14.15 13.96
N GLY A 173 -1.03 13.53 14.36
CA GLY A 173 -1.90 12.78 13.45
C GLY A 173 -1.24 11.51 12.90
N PHE A 174 -0.41 10.85 13.70
CA PHE A 174 0.23 9.59 13.35
C PHE A 174 -0.81 8.52 13.01
N GLN A 175 -0.73 8.00 11.79
CA GLN A 175 -1.61 6.93 11.31
C GLN A 175 -0.85 5.61 11.17
N GLN A 176 -1.47 4.54 11.66
CA GLN A 176 -0.92 3.19 11.58
C GLN A 176 -1.91 2.25 10.90
N VAL A 177 -1.39 1.38 10.01
CA VAL A 177 -2.18 0.29 9.44
C VAL A 177 -2.05 -0.93 10.32
N ARG A 178 -3.18 -1.58 10.63
CA ARG A 178 -3.22 -2.88 11.28
C ARG A 178 -3.77 -3.92 10.32
N ILE A 179 -3.07 -5.05 10.20
CA ILE A 179 -3.54 -6.20 9.43
C ILE A 179 -3.83 -7.34 10.39
N ASN A 180 -5.07 -7.84 10.38
CA ASN A 180 -5.52 -8.92 11.26
C ASN A 180 -5.19 -8.64 12.75
N GLY A 181 -5.31 -7.37 13.18
CA GLY A 181 -5.06 -6.93 14.57
C GLY A 181 -3.59 -6.78 14.95
N MET A 182 -2.64 -7.08 14.09
CA MET A 182 -1.21 -6.81 14.28
C MET A 182 -0.87 -5.38 13.87
N GLU A 183 0.08 -4.77 14.57
CA GLU A 183 0.49 -3.38 14.41
C GLU A 183 1.21 -3.10 13.09
N GLY A 184 1.34 -1.82 12.73
CA GLY A 184 1.97 -1.36 11.50
C GLY A 184 3.37 -1.92 11.23
N PRO A 185 4.27 -1.97 12.21
CA PRO A 185 5.62 -2.52 12.05
C PRO A 185 5.69 -3.99 11.59
N TYR A 186 4.58 -4.73 11.70
CA TYR A 186 4.46 -6.10 11.15
C TYR A 186 4.00 -6.13 9.69
N THR A 187 3.78 -4.98 9.08
CA THR A 187 3.29 -4.85 7.70
C THR A 187 4.35 -4.27 6.79
N GLN A 188 4.72 -5.01 5.74
CA GLN A 188 5.63 -4.50 4.73
C GLN A 188 4.86 -3.71 3.67
N ILE A 189 5.23 -2.45 3.49
CA ILE A 189 4.70 -1.59 2.43
C ILE A 189 5.67 -1.57 1.26
N LEU A 190 5.14 -1.76 0.06
CA LEU A 190 5.91 -1.82 -1.19
C LEU A 190 5.32 -0.84 -2.20
N VAL A 191 6.17 -0.30 -3.05
CA VAL A 191 5.77 0.37 -4.29
C VAL A 191 6.33 -0.42 -5.47
N ASP A 192 5.43 -0.88 -6.34
CA ASP A 192 5.76 -1.74 -7.49
C ASP A 192 6.64 -2.94 -7.11
N SER A 193 6.25 -3.63 -6.00
CA SER A 193 6.92 -4.80 -5.42
C SER A 193 8.32 -4.56 -4.84
N ARG A 194 8.68 -3.30 -4.57
CA ARG A 194 9.96 -2.91 -3.98
C ARG A 194 9.74 -2.26 -2.61
N PRO A 195 10.46 -2.67 -1.58
CA PRO A 195 10.45 -1.98 -0.30
C PRO A 195 11.22 -0.66 -0.46
N ILE A 196 10.50 0.45 -0.58
CA ILE A 196 11.09 1.80 -0.59
C ILE A 196 10.76 2.57 0.68
N PHE A 197 9.98 1.97 1.55
CA PHE A 197 9.71 2.56 2.84
C PHE A 197 10.83 2.21 3.81
N SER A 198 11.56 3.24 4.22
CA SER A 198 12.54 3.19 5.28
C SER A 198 11.89 3.02 6.65
N ALA A 199 12.71 2.83 7.67
CA ALA A 199 12.27 2.89 9.07
C ALA A 199 11.51 4.19 9.39
N LEU A 200 11.85 5.32 8.74
CA LEU A 200 11.24 6.63 8.95
C LEU A 200 9.85 6.82 8.33
N THR A 201 9.47 6.04 7.35
CA THR A 201 8.21 6.24 6.62
C THR A 201 7.07 5.36 7.12
N GLY A 202 7.33 4.55 8.14
CA GLY A 202 6.34 3.65 8.74
C GLY A 202 5.18 4.39 9.43
N VAL A 203 5.43 5.59 9.93
CA VAL A 203 4.49 6.41 10.67
C VAL A 203 3.67 7.32 9.76
N TYR A 204 4.31 8.14 8.95
CA TYR A 204 3.62 9.14 8.12
C TYR A 204 3.42 8.71 6.68
N GLY A 205 4.15 7.70 6.22
CA GLY A 205 4.21 7.30 4.81
C GLY A 205 2.87 6.96 4.17
N LEU A 206 1.91 6.44 4.94
CA LEU A 206 0.57 6.10 4.42
C LEU A 206 -0.22 7.32 3.94
N GLU A 207 -0.13 8.45 4.64
CA GLU A 207 -0.78 9.70 4.22
C GLU A 207 0.00 10.44 3.14
N GLN A 208 1.32 10.22 3.06
CA GLN A 208 2.20 10.87 2.09
C GLN A 208 2.03 10.33 0.66
N ILE A 209 1.43 9.14 0.49
CA ILE A 209 1.16 8.55 -0.81
C ILE A 209 -0.18 9.05 -1.34
N PRO A 210 -0.18 9.92 -2.37
CA PRO A 210 -1.40 10.48 -2.90
C PRO A 210 -2.20 9.45 -3.69
N ALA A 211 -3.52 9.42 -3.49
CA ALA A 211 -4.42 8.47 -4.15
C ALA A 211 -4.36 8.55 -5.69
N ASN A 212 -3.99 9.70 -6.25
CA ASN A 212 -3.98 9.91 -7.70
C ASN A 212 -2.83 9.19 -8.44
N MET A 213 -1.74 8.81 -7.74
CA MET A 213 -0.68 7.98 -8.36
C MET A 213 -1.01 6.49 -8.39
N ILE A 214 -1.99 6.06 -7.61
CA ILE A 214 -2.32 4.64 -7.39
C ILE A 214 -3.19 4.13 -8.54
N GLU A 215 -2.80 3.02 -9.16
CA GLU A 215 -3.64 2.24 -10.06
C GLU A 215 -4.47 1.22 -9.27
N ARG A 216 -3.80 0.47 -8.38
CA ARG A 216 -4.42 -0.46 -7.44
C ARG A 216 -3.49 -0.71 -6.25
N VAL A 217 -4.05 -1.21 -5.18
CA VAL A 217 -3.30 -1.70 -4.04
C VAL A 217 -3.58 -3.19 -3.88
N GLU A 218 -2.52 -3.98 -3.81
CA GLU A 218 -2.60 -5.42 -3.58
C GLU A 218 -2.26 -5.70 -2.11
N VAL A 219 -3.21 -6.28 -1.39
CA VAL A 219 -3.04 -6.64 0.02
C VAL A 219 -2.96 -8.15 0.14
N MET A 220 -1.79 -8.65 0.54
CA MET A 220 -1.58 -10.04 0.89
C MET A 220 -1.50 -10.14 2.42
N ARG A 221 -2.44 -10.84 3.03
CA ARG A 221 -2.48 -11.06 4.48
C ARG A 221 -1.75 -12.35 4.85
N GLY A 222 -1.25 -12.40 6.10
CA GLY A 222 -0.38 -13.48 6.55
C GLY A 222 1.07 -13.30 6.09
N GLY A 223 1.96 -14.18 6.50
CA GLY A 223 3.39 -14.01 6.31
C GLY A 223 3.84 -13.86 4.85
N GLY A 224 4.40 -12.70 4.55
CA GLY A 224 5.00 -12.35 3.26
C GLY A 224 6.53 -12.38 3.25
N SER A 225 7.17 -12.68 4.40
CA SER A 225 8.62 -12.55 4.56
C SER A 225 9.43 -13.42 3.60
N ALA A 226 8.93 -14.58 3.24
CA ALA A 226 9.56 -15.44 2.23
C ALA A 226 9.67 -14.81 0.83
N LEU A 227 8.93 -13.74 0.57
CA LEU A 227 9.02 -12.98 -0.69
C LEU A 227 9.68 -11.63 -0.49
N PHE A 228 9.29 -10.92 0.56
CA PHE A 228 9.55 -9.48 0.72
C PHE A 228 10.46 -9.15 1.91
N GLY A 229 10.91 -10.18 2.67
CA GLY A 229 11.90 -10.04 3.73
C GLY A 229 11.32 -9.61 5.07
N SER A 230 12.11 -8.89 5.86
CA SER A 230 11.80 -8.43 7.21
C SER A 230 10.49 -7.62 7.24
N SER A 231 9.79 -7.66 8.38
CA SER A 231 8.56 -6.91 8.66
C SER A 231 7.30 -7.37 7.91
N ALA A 232 7.36 -8.33 6.99
CA ALA A 232 6.18 -8.87 6.31
C ALA A 232 5.53 -10.02 7.10
N ILE A 233 5.28 -9.81 8.39
CA ILE A 233 4.68 -10.80 9.32
C ILE A 233 3.16 -10.82 9.23
N ALA A 234 2.53 -9.65 9.37
CA ALA A 234 1.09 -9.48 9.27
C ALA A 234 0.61 -9.57 7.83
N GLY A 235 1.42 -9.07 6.93
CA GLY A 235 1.12 -9.05 5.51
C GLY A 235 1.96 -8.05 4.73
N THR A 236 1.56 -7.88 3.49
CA THR A 236 2.22 -6.96 2.55
C THR A 236 1.16 -6.08 1.89
N ILE A 237 1.42 -4.80 1.82
CA ILE A 237 0.64 -3.82 1.07
C ILE A 237 1.51 -3.36 -0.11
N ASN A 238 1.14 -3.77 -1.32
CA ASN A 238 1.89 -3.46 -2.53
C ASN A 238 1.10 -2.44 -3.37
N ILE A 239 1.63 -1.26 -3.49
CA ILE A 239 1.07 -0.15 -4.24
C ILE A 239 1.55 -0.28 -5.69
N ILE A 240 0.63 -0.51 -6.60
CA ILE A 240 0.91 -0.52 -8.03
C ILE A 240 0.61 0.87 -8.58
N THR A 241 1.63 1.50 -9.13
CA THR A 241 1.51 2.86 -9.66
C THR A 241 1.01 2.87 -11.11
N LYS A 242 0.33 3.95 -11.51
CA LYS A 242 -0.20 4.10 -12.86
C LYS A 242 0.90 4.10 -13.93
N GLU A 243 0.67 3.38 -15.01
CA GLU A 243 1.52 3.40 -16.20
C GLU A 243 0.93 4.30 -17.30
N PRO A 244 1.77 5.01 -18.09
CA PRO A 244 1.32 5.75 -19.24
C PRO A 244 0.99 4.79 -20.40
N LEU A 245 -0.29 4.53 -20.62
CA LEU A 245 -0.76 3.62 -21.68
C LEU A 245 -1.35 4.37 -22.88
N ARG A 246 -1.80 5.61 -22.67
CA ARG A 246 -2.43 6.49 -23.66
C ARG A 246 -2.28 7.95 -23.26
N ASN A 247 -2.50 8.86 -24.20
CA ASN A 247 -2.56 10.28 -23.89
C ASN A 247 -3.81 10.59 -23.08
N SER A 248 -3.64 11.23 -21.94
CA SER A 248 -4.73 11.62 -21.05
C SER A 248 -4.28 12.72 -20.08
N ALA A 249 -5.22 13.49 -19.59
CA ALA A 249 -4.98 14.49 -18.55
C ALA A 249 -6.16 14.56 -17.59
N GLN A 250 -5.89 14.84 -16.33
CA GLN A 250 -6.91 15.04 -15.31
C GLN A 250 -6.45 16.11 -14.35
N LEU A 251 -7.31 17.10 -14.12
CA LEU A 251 -7.17 18.09 -13.05
C LEU A 251 -8.39 17.97 -12.14
N ALA A 252 -8.15 17.87 -10.84
CA ALA A 252 -9.24 17.83 -9.86
C ALA A 252 -8.94 18.74 -8.68
N HIS A 253 -9.97 19.33 -8.13
CA HIS A 253 -9.92 20.12 -6.90
C HIS A 253 -11.08 19.73 -5.98
N SER A 254 -10.82 19.61 -4.69
CA SER A 254 -11.84 19.39 -3.68
C SER A 254 -11.59 20.28 -2.47
N LEU A 255 -12.68 20.82 -1.91
CA LEU A 255 -12.73 21.53 -0.65
C LEU A 255 -13.56 20.70 0.32
N THR A 256 -12.96 20.32 1.45
CA THR A 256 -13.64 19.65 2.55
C THR A 256 -13.69 20.60 3.75
N MET A 257 -14.86 20.76 4.35
CA MET A 257 -15.08 21.52 5.58
C MET A 257 -15.11 20.53 6.76
N THR A 258 -13.96 20.33 7.37
CA THR A 258 -13.76 19.45 8.54
C THR A 258 -14.52 19.99 9.75
N GLY A 259 -15.36 19.16 10.39
CA GLY A 259 -16.22 19.60 11.47
C GLY A 259 -17.18 20.73 11.07
N GLY A 260 -17.39 20.96 9.77
CA GLY A 260 -18.21 22.06 9.24
C GLY A 260 -17.55 23.45 9.29
N SER A 261 -16.32 23.57 9.78
CA SER A 261 -15.69 24.89 10.06
C SER A 261 -14.25 25.04 9.52
N ARG A 262 -13.47 23.98 9.38
CA ARG A 262 -12.05 24.04 9.00
C ARG A 262 -11.83 23.49 7.59
N ALA A 263 -11.16 24.29 6.76
CA ALA A 263 -10.92 23.96 5.36
C ALA A 263 -9.79 22.92 5.18
N ASP A 264 -10.03 21.93 4.32
CA ASP A 264 -9.04 21.02 3.72
C ASP A 264 -9.18 21.13 2.20
N ASN A 265 -8.19 21.73 1.55
CA ASN A 265 -8.13 21.92 0.11
C ASN A 265 -7.19 20.89 -0.48
N ASN A 266 -7.63 20.16 -1.50
CA ASN A 266 -6.82 19.17 -2.20
C ASN A 266 -6.94 19.37 -3.71
N THR A 267 -5.82 19.68 -4.36
CA THR A 267 -5.72 19.81 -5.83
C THR A 267 -4.81 18.73 -6.36
N THR A 268 -5.24 18.00 -7.37
CA THR A 268 -4.46 16.93 -8.01
C THR A 268 -4.39 17.11 -9.51
N LEU A 269 -3.22 16.82 -10.07
CA LEU A 269 -2.96 16.80 -11.51
C LEU A 269 -2.40 15.43 -11.91
N ASN A 270 -2.91 14.88 -13.00
CA ASN A 270 -2.36 13.71 -13.66
C ASN A 270 -2.27 13.98 -15.16
N ALA A 271 -1.16 13.59 -15.78
CA ALA A 271 -1.01 13.64 -17.22
C ALA A 271 -0.25 12.40 -17.71
N SER A 272 -0.68 11.85 -18.82
CA SER A 272 -0.05 10.72 -19.47
C SER A 272 0.18 11.06 -20.94
N LEU A 273 1.42 10.92 -21.39
CA LEU A 273 1.84 11.12 -22.77
C LEU A 273 2.53 9.86 -23.28
N VAL A 274 2.15 9.41 -24.45
CA VAL A 274 2.68 8.19 -25.07
C VAL A 274 2.99 8.50 -26.52
N THR A 275 4.15 8.03 -26.99
CA THR A 275 4.52 8.16 -28.40
C THR A 275 3.58 7.34 -29.29
N ASP A 276 3.36 7.77 -30.54
CA ASP A 276 2.46 7.10 -31.49
C ASP A 276 2.81 5.63 -31.76
N ASP A 277 4.08 5.28 -31.61
CA ASP A 277 4.58 3.90 -31.77
C ASP A 277 4.58 3.12 -30.43
N HIS A 278 4.09 3.72 -29.36
CA HIS A 278 4.06 3.17 -27.99
C HIS A 278 5.42 2.66 -27.48
N LYS A 279 6.54 3.19 -28.00
CA LYS A 279 7.88 2.82 -27.52
C LYS A 279 8.29 3.57 -26.28
N ALA A 280 7.76 4.75 -26.05
CA ALA A 280 8.03 5.54 -24.87
C ALA A 280 6.75 6.18 -24.33
N GLY A 281 6.70 6.37 -23.05
CA GLY A 281 5.60 7.07 -22.40
C GLY A 281 6.04 7.65 -21.05
N ILE A 282 5.35 8.70 -20.63
CA ILE A 282 5.54 9.34 -19.34
C ILE A 282 4.17 9.60 -18.69
N TYR A 283 4.03 9.23 -17.44
CA TYR A 283 2.94 9.58 -16.55
C TYR A 283 3.47 10.56 -15.51
N ILE A 284 2.84 11.72 -15.41
CA ILE A 284 3.18 12.78 -14.46
C ILE A 284 2.02 12.91 -13.49
N PHE A 285 2.31 13.04 -12.20
CA PHE A 285 1.32 13.29 -11.17
C PHE A 285 1.77 14.41 -10.24
N GLY A 286 0.80 15.12 -9.68
CA GLY A 286 1.03 16.14 -8.69
C GLY A 286 -0.14 16.25 -7.73
N GLN A 287 0.16 16.66 -6.49
CA GLN A 287 -0.83 16.97 -5.46
C GLN A 287 -0.37 18.21 -4.68
N SER A 288 -1.32 19.07 -4.36
CA SER A 288 -1.16 20.15 -3.38
C SER A 288 -2.33 20.10 -2.42
N ARG A 289 -2.05 19.83 -1.15
CA ARG A 289 -3.05 19.71 -0.09
C ARG A 289 -2.73 20.68 1.04
N TYR A 290 -3.76 21.36 1.52
CA TYR A 290 -3.69 22.21 2.71
C TYR A 290 -4.90 21.94 3.59
N ARG A 291 -4.67 21.45 4.82
CA ARG A 291 -5.68 21.21 5.86
C ARG A 291 -5.38 22.11 7.05
N SER A 292 -6.37 22.87 7.49
CA SER A 292 -6.31 23.68 8.72
C SER A 292 -6.43 22.76 9.94
N ALA A 293 -5.76 23.12 11.03
CA ALA A 293 -5.94 22.44 12.32
C ALA A 293 -7.40 22.54 12.80
N TYR A 294 -7.89 21.46 13.41
CA TYR A 294 -9.23 21.35 13.96
C TYR A 294 -9.17 21.02 15.46
N ASP A 295 -9.71 21.92 16.25
CA ASP A 295 -9.96 21.80 17.69
C ASP A 295 -11.42 21.39 17.83
N HIS A 296 -11.67 20.22 18.41
CA HIS A 296 -13.00 19.61 18.51
C HIS A 296 -13.81 20.13 19.68
N ASP A 297 -13.18 20.33 20.81
CA ASP A 297 -13.85 20.64 22.08
C ASP A 297 -13.64 22.08 22.57
N GLY A 298 -12.87 22.89 21.80
CA GLY A 298 -12.68 24.31 22.02
C GLY A 298 -11.72 24.64 23.16
N ASP A 299 -10.81 23.72 23.52
CA ASP A 299 -9.84 23.93 24.59
C ASP A 299 -8.55 24.64 24.12
N GLY A 300 -8.43 24.94 22.82
CA GLY A 300 -7.26 25.58 22.23
C GLY A 300 -6.20 24.61 21.72
N PHE A 301 -6.41 23.30 21.85
CA PHE A 301 -5.54 22.23 21.36
C PHE A 301 -6.21 21.48 20.20
N SER A 302 -5.44 21.08 19.22
CA SER A 302 -5.99 20.39 18.05
C SER A 302 -6.10 18.87 18.26
N GLU A 303 -7.23 18.26 17.87
CA GLU A 303 -7.42 16.81 17.71
C GLU A 303 -7.09 16.35 16.30
N LEU A 304 -7.04 17.28 15.35
CA LEU A 304 -6.55 17.05 14.00
C LEU A 304 -5.58 18.16 13.59
N GLY A 305 -4.33 17.83 13.42
CA GLY A 305 -3.27 18.79 13.12
C GLY A 305 -3.39 19.45 11.74
N GLN A 306 -2.74 20.59 11.59
CA GLN A 306 -2.51 21.23 10.30
C GLN A 306 -1.64 20.34 9.41
N LEU A 307 -1.95 20.35 8.11
CA LEU A 307 -1.16 19.64 7.08
C LEU A 307 -0.98 20.55 5.86
N THR A 308 0.25 20.64 5.37
CA THR A 308 0.55 21.19 4.05
C THR A 308 1.42 20.17 3.32
N ALA A 309 0.91 19.59 2.23
CA ALA A 309 1.63 18.60 1.46
C ALA A 309 1.69 19.01 -0.02
N LYS A 310 2.87 18.91 -0.61
CA LYS A 310 3.12 19.11 -2.04
C LYS A 310 3.87 17.92 -2.58
N THR A 311 3.26 17.22 -3.51
CA THR A 311 3.87 16.05 -4.14
C THR A 311 3.94 16.28 -5.64
N VAL A 312 5.06 15.93 -6.23
CA VAL A 312 5.25 15.85 -7.68
C VAL A 312 6.05 14.61 -8.02
N GLY A 313 5.69 13.95 -9.09
CA GLY A 313 6.44 12.79 -9.53
C GLY A 313 6.08 12.40 -10.95
N PHE A 314 6.87 11.46 -11.46
CA PHE A 314 6.61 10.86 -12.77
C PHE A 314 7.08 9.42 -12.83
N ARG A 315 6.49 8.68 -13.75
CA ARG A 315 6.91 7.35 -14.18
C ARG A 315 6.99 7.33 -15.69
N SER A 316 8.12 6.91 -16.21
CA SER A 316 8.34 6.80 -17.64
C SER A 316 8.80 5.40 -18.03
N TYR A 317 8.51 5.00 -19.24
CA TYR A 317 9.08 3.79 -19.82
C TYR A 317 9.68 4.05 -21.20
N MET A 318 10.66 3.25 -21.54
CA MET A 318 11.22 3.14 -22.87
C MET A 318 11.37 1.65 -23.23
N LYS A 319 10.76 1.22 -24.32
CA LYS A 319 10.94 -0.12 -24.88
C LYS A 319 12.22 -0.13 -25.68
N THR A 320 13.26 -0.76 -25.16
CA THR A 320 14.58 -0.85 -25.81
C THR A 320 14.59 -1.90 -26.90
N SER A 321 13.67 -2.87 -26.81
CA SER A 321 13.37 -3.85 -27.88
C SER A 321 11.94 -4.37 -27.75
N THR A 322 11.54 -5.26 -28.67
CA THR A 322 10.28 -6.03 -28.57
C THR A 322 10.15 -6.77 -27.22
N TYR A 323 11.27 -7.20 -26.66
CA TYR A 323 11.32 -8.08 -25.49
C TYR A 323 11.94 -7.42 -24.27
N SER A 324 12.31 -6.14 -24.34
CA SER A 324 12.92 -5.44 -23.22
C SER A 324 12.34 -4.04 -23.00
N LYS A 325 12.17 -3.68 -21.73
CA LYS A 325 11.60 -2.41 -21.29
C LYS A 325 12.43 -1.86 -20.13
N LEU A 326 12.77 -0.58 -20.24
CA LEU A 326 13.34 0.20 -19.15
C LEU A 326 12.24 1.08 -18.56
N THR A 327 12.11 1.09 -17.24
CA THR A 327 11.17 1.94 -16.51
C THR A 327 11.97 2.80 -15.55
N PHE A 328 11.69 4.09 -15.53
CA PHE A 328 12.27 5.06 -14.61
C PHE A 328 11.16 5.81 -13.88
N GLU A 329 11.33 6.02 -12.59
CA GLU A 329 10.38 6.73 -11.74
C GLU A 329 11.11 7.66 -10.78
N PHE A 330 10.44 8.77 -10.45
CA PHE A 330 10.91 9.75 -9.48
C PHE A 330 9.73 10.42 -8.82
N HIS A 331 9.85 10.74 -7.53
CA HIS A 331 8.92 11.59 -6.80
C HIS A 331 9.65 12.44 -5.77
N ASN A 332 9.07 13.61 -5.54
CA ASN A 332 9.42 14.49 -4.43
C ASN A 332 8.15 14.76 -3.62
N ILE A 333 8.28 14.72 -2.30
CA ILE A 333 7.22 15.03 -1.35
C ILE A 333 7.78 16.04 -0.35
N ASP A 334 7.13 17.21 -0.26
CA ASP A 334 7.33 18.19 0.78
C ASP A 334 6.08 18.21 1.67
N GLU A 335 6.25 17.90 2.95
CA GLU A 335 5.13 17.82 3.88
C GLU A 335 5.47 18.51 5.21
N PHE A 336 4.63 19.47 5.57
CA PHE A 336 4.60 20.12 6.87
C PHE A 336 3.37 19.66 7.64
N ARG A 337 3.57 19.23 8.90
CA ARG A 337 2.51 18.88 9.85
C ARG A 337 2.74 19.63 11.16
N ARG A 338 1.66 20.05 11.79
CA ARG A 338 1.71 20.64 13.13
C ARG A 338 0.39 20.43 13.86
N GLY A 339 0.48 19.96 15.09
CA GLY A 339 -0.62 19.88 16.03
C GLY A 339 -0.19 20.31 17.42
N GLY A 340 -1.15 20.45 18.33
CA GLY A 340 -0.99 20.98 19.66
C GLY A 340 -1.73 22.29 19.86
N SER A 341 -1.15 23.24 20.58
CA SER A 341 -1.77 24.53 20.89
C SER A 341 -1.15 25.70 20.11
N GLU A 342 -1.80 26.87 20.17
CA GLU A 342 -1.26 28.17 19.78
C GLU A 342 -0.53 28.16 18.41
N MET A 343 -1.23 27.69 17.37
CA MET A 343 -0.68 27.45 16.03
C MET A 343 0.06 28.64 15.39
N ASN A 344 -0.13 29.84 15.88
CA ASN A 344 0.47 31.08 15.34
C ASN A 344 1.83 31.42 15.98
N LEU A 345 2.20 30.77 17.09
CA LEU A 345 3.46 31.00 17.79
C LEU A 345 4.54 30.02 17.31
N PRO A 346 5.84 30.35 17.48
CA PRO A 346 6.92 29.38 17.33
C PRO A 346 6.69 28.14 18.20
N PRO A 347 7.08 26.92 17.76
CA PRO A 347 6.79 25.69 18.51
C PRO A 347 7.23 25.73 19.99
N HIS A 348 8.43 26.29 20.28
CA HIS A 348 9.00 26.37 21.63
C HIS A 348 8.37 27.47 22.51
N GLU A 349 7.41 28.21 22.02
CA GLU A 349 6.64 29.20 22.79
C GLU A 349 5.23 28.71 23.17
N THR A 350 4.90 27.48 22.77
CA THR A 350 3.58 26.87 22.97
C THR A 350 3.56 25.88 24.12
N ALA A 351 2.38 25.65 24.71
CA ALA A 351 2.24 24.66 25.78
C ALA A 351 2.57 23.24 25.30
N ILE A 352 2.02 22.83 24.16
CA ILE A 352 2.36 21.57 23.46
C ILE A 352 2.43 21.82 21.97
N THR A 353 3.48 21.36 21.33
CA THR A 353 3.53 21.26 19.87
C THR A 353 4.27 20.00 19.45
N GLU A 354 3.65 19.28 18.51
CA GLU A 354 4.30 18.28 17.69
C GLU A 354 4.29 18.78 16.24
N GLN A 355 5.48 18.98 15.69
CA GLN A 355 5.67 19.52 14.35
C GLN A 355 6.71 18.72 13.60
N THR A 356 6.43 18.44 12.34
CA THR A 356 7.39 17.81 11.42
C THR A 356 7.38 18.52 10.07
N ASP A 357 8.57 18.62 9.48
CA ASP A 357 8.81 19.14 8.14
C ASP A 357 9.63 18.10 7.39
N HIS A 358 9.00 17.39 6.45
CA HIS A 358 9.59 16.31 5.68
C HIS A 358 9.89 16.78 4.26
N ASN A 359 11.11 16.47 3.77
CA ASN A 359 11.46 16.50 2.37
C ASN A 359 11.93 15.11 1.94
N ILE A 360 11.15 14.47 1.08
CA ILE A 360 11.38 13.10 0.61
C ILE A 360 11.64 13.12 -0.88
N ASN A 361 12.76 12.53 -1.29
CA ASN A 361 13.11 12.34 -2.68
C ASN A 361 13.30 10.85 -2.92
N GLY A 362 12.49 10.28 -3.78
CA GLY A 362 12.54 8.85 -4.07
C GLY A 362 12.46 8.56 -5.56
N GLY A 363 12.97 7.40 -5.94
CA GLY A 363 12.90 6.98 -7.32
C GLY A 363 13.48 5.60 -7.56
N GLY A 364 13.36 5.13 -8.79
CA GLY A 364 13.83 3.80 -9.15
C GLY A 364 14.03 3.60 -10.64
N LEU A 365 14.80 2.58 -10.94
CA LEU A 365 15.07 2.10 -12.29
C LEU A 365 14.75 0.61 -12.33
N LYS A 366 14.06 0.17 -13.38
CA LYS A 366 13.71 -1.23 -13.60
C LYS A 366 13.96 -1.61 -15.04
N PHE A 367 14.62 -2.72 -15.25
CA PHE A 367 14.82 -3.32 -16.57
C PHE A 367 14.16 -4.69 -16.61
N ASP A 368 13.22 -4.88 -17.53
CA ASP A 368 12.55 -6.15 -17.82
C ASP A 368 13.04 -6.71 -19.15
N LEU A 369 13.41 -7.99 -19.17
CA LEU A 369 13.83 -8.73 -20.35
C LEU A 369 13.08 -10.06 -20.44
N PHE A 370 12.52 -10.34 -21.61
CA PHE A 370 11.81 -11.58 -21.95
C PHE A 370 12.54 -12.33 -23.06
N SER A 371 12.52 -13.65 -23.04
CA SER A 371 12.97 -14.45 -24.19
C SER A 371 11.90 -14.56 -25.27
N LYS A 372 12.31 -14.80 -26.50
CA LYS A 372 11.40 -14.95 -27.67
C LYS A 372 10.44 -16.14 -27.54
N ASP A 373 10.80 -17.16 -26.76
CA ASP A 373 9.99 -18.36 -26.49
C ASP A 373 9.08 -18.20 -25.27
N TYR A 374 9.07 -17.02 -24.60
CA TYR A 374 8.31 -16.69 -23.39
C TYR A 374 8.63 -17.53 -22.15
N ARG A 375 9.72 -18.30 -22.19
CA ARG A 375 10.10 -19.18 -21.08
C ARG A 375 10.93 -18.48 -20.03
N HIS A 376 11.76 -17.52 -20.44
CA HIS A 376 12.69 -16.80 -19.58
C HIS A 376 12.24 -15.36 -19.36
N ARG A 377 12.29 -14.92 -18.12
CA ARG A 377 12.11 -13.53 -17.76
C ARG A 377 13.19 -13.13 -16.77
N LEU A 378 13.88 -12.03 -17.07
CA LEU A 378 14.84 -11.38 -16.17
C LEU A 378 14.29 -10.00 -15.82
N ASN A 379 14.34 -9.69 -14.54
CA ASN A 379 13.98 -8.40 -14.00
C ASN A 379 15.14 -7.89 -13.13
N VAL A 380 15.68 -6.73 -13.45
CA VAL A 380 16.74 -6.07 -12.64
C VAL A 380 16.20 -4.72 -12.22
N TYR A 381 16.34 -4.39 -10.96
CA TYR A 381 15.84 -3.14 -10.42
C TYR A 381 16.73 -2.53 -9.35
N THR A 382 16.61 -1.24 -9.22
CA THR A 382 17.17 -0.47 -8.12
C THR A 382 16.21 0.65 -7.74
N SER A 383 16.15 0.98 -6.47
CA SER A 383 15.40 2.13 -5.96
C SER A 383 16.15 2.75 -4.79
N ALA A 384 15.96 4.05 -4.63
CA ALA A 384 16.52 4.80 -3.51
C ALA A 384 15.51 5.83 -3.03
N GLN A 385 15.53 6.10 -1.73
CA GLN A 385 14.77 7.18 -1.11
C GLN A 385 15.67 7.90 -0.10
N HIS A 386 15.65 9.22 -0.16
CA HIS A 386 16.33 10.07 0.81
C HIS A 386 15.29 10.95 1.49
N THR A 387 15.19 10.84 2.81
CA THR A 387 14.28 11.58 3.66
C THR A 387 15.08 12.54 4.55
N LYS A 388 14.66 13.79 4.59
CA LYS A 388 15.08 14.77 5.58
C LYS A 388 13.87 15.17 6.39
N ARG A 389 13.97 15.14 7.71
CA ARG A 389 12.93 15.57 8.63
C ARG A 389 13.53 16.59 9.62
N LYS A 390 12.87 17.73 9.76
CA LYS A 390 13.01 18.61 10.91
C LYS A 390 11.81 18.36 11.82
N SER A 391 12.03 18.20 13.10
CA SER A 391 10.97 17.92 14.05
C SER A 391 11.05 18.85 15.25
N TYR A 392 9.92 19.01 15.89
CA TYR A 392 9.80 19.56 17.23
C TYR A 392 8.73 18.73 17.96
N TYR A 393 9.13 18.13 19.09
CA TYR A 393 8.26 17.34 19.94
C TYR A 393 8.40 17.87 21.37
N GLY A 394 7.69 18.95 21.70
CA GLY A 394 7.91 19.69 22.93
C GLY A 394 6.65 19.96 23.73
N VAL A 395 6.84 19.99 25.05
CA VAL A 395 5.87 20.31 26.08
C VAL A 395 6.44 21.40 26.99
N GLY A 396 5.57 22.29 27.52
CA GLY A 396 5.97 23.28 28.52
C GLY A 396 6.93 24.37 27.99
N LYS A 397 6.84 24.71 26.70
CA LYS A 397 7.67 25.74 26.04
C LYS A 397 9.15 25.38 26.01
N ASP A 398 9.47 24.12 25.75
CA ASP A 398 10.85 23.61 25.77
C ASP A 398 11.65 23.99 24.53
N PRO A 399 12.73 24.81 24.65
CA PRO A 399 13.60 25.15 23.52
C PRO A 399 14.48 23.97 23.07
N ASN A 400 14.56 22.86 23.82
CA ASN A 400 15.43 21.72 23.56
C ASN A 400 14.78 20.66 22.67
N ALA A 401 13.48 20.77 22.38
CA ALA A 401 12.69 19.71 21.73
C ALA A 401 12.87 19.64 20.19
N TYR A 402 13.85 20.35 19.63
CA TYR A 402 14.13 20.32 18.19
C TYR A 402 14.96 19.11 17.78
N GLY A 403 14.57 18.49 16.67
CA GLY A 403 15.27 17.36 16.09
C GLY A 403 15.55 17.51 14.59
N ASN A 404 16.56 16.82 14.13
CA ASN A 404 16.89 16.68 12.72
C ASN A 404 17.15 15.20 12.42
N THR A 405 16.45 14.68 11.41
CA THR A 405 16.61 13.31 10.98
C THR A 405 16.97 13.26 9.51
N THR A 406 17.91 12.40 9.15
CA THR A 406 18.21 12.03 7.78
C THR A 406 18.17 10.52 7.64
N ASP A 407 17.62 10.06 6.54
CA ASP A 407 17.51 8.65 6.26
C ASP A 407 17.70 8.38 4.76
N LEU A 408 18.57 7.43 4.44
CA LEU A 408 18.85 6.98 3.09
C LEU A 408 18.57 5.50 2.95
N THR A 409 17.49 5.16 2.29
CA THR A 409 17.17 3.78 1.92
C THR A 409 17.58 3.50 0.48
N TYR A 410 18.17 2.35 0.25
CA TYR A 410 18.53 1.84 -1.06
C TYR A 410 18.17 0.36 -1.17
N VAL A 411 17.58 -0.04 -2.29
CA VAL A 411 17.31 -1.44 -2.62
C VAL A 411 17.74 -1.73 -4.04
N GLY A 412 18.48 -2.79 -4.24
CA GLY A 412 18.84 -3.29 -5.57
C GLY A 412 18.68 -4.79 -5.64
N GLY A 413 18.21 -5.30 -6.78
CA GLY A 413 17.98 -6.72 -6.92
C GLY A 413 17.82 -7.19 -8.34
N ALA A 414 17.90 -8.50 -8.50
CA ALA A 414 17.64 -9.21 -9.74
C ALA A 414 16.77 -10.42 -9.48
N GLN A 415 15.81 -10.65 -10.36
CA GLN A 415 14.92 -11.80 -10.34
C GLN A 415 14.90 -12.46 -11.70
N TYR A 416 15.02 -13.77 -11.71
CA TYR A 416 14.91 -14.60 -12.90
C TYR A 416 13.76 -15.58 -12.74
N SER A 417 12.92 -15.72 -13.76
CA SER A 417 11.83 -16.69 -13.80
C SER A 417 11.94 -17.56 -15.06
N TYR A 418 11.60 -18.84 -14.90
CA TYR A 418 11.62 -19.83 -15.98
C TYR A 418 10.33 -20.66 -15.99
N ASN A 419 9.69 -20.76 -17.15
CA ASN A 419 8.48 -21.55 -17.35
C ASN A 419 8.84 -22.93 -17.95
N TRP A 420 8.58 -23.99 -17.19
CA TRP A 420 8.73 -25.39 -17.61
C TRP A 420 7.43 -25.88 -18.23
N ASP A 421 7.48 -26.49 -19.41
CA ASP A 421 6.33 -27.22 -19.96
C ASP A 421 5.93 -28.38 -19.05
N LYS A 422 6.92 -29.02 -18.41
CA LYS A 422 6.75 -30.04 -17.39
C LYS A 422 7.97 -30.08 -16.48
N CYS A 423 7.73 -29.97 -15.18
CA CYS A 423 8.72 -30.17 -14.13
C CYS A 423 8.18 -31.24 -13.17
N LEU A 424 8.83 -32.40 -13.10
CA LEU A 424 8.37 -33.59 -12.36
C LEU A 424 7.02 -34.11 -12.89
N PHE A 425 5.88 -33.57 -12.43
CA PHE A 425 4.55 -34.14 -12.67
C PHE A 425 3.59 -33.18 -13.42
N MET A 426 3.86 -31.85 -13.46
CA MET A 426 3.02 -30.88 -14.17
C MET A 426 3.83 -29.66 -14.65
N PRO A 427 3.24 -28.75 -15.46
CA PRO A 427 3.86 -27.48 -15.80
C PRO A 427 4.24 -26.70 -14.55
N ALA A 428 5.36 -25.97 -14.60
CA ALA A 428 5.83 -25.24 -13.44
C ALA A 428 6.50 -23.92 -13.83
N GLU A 429 6.51 -22.99 -12.87
CA GLU A 429 7.23 -21.73 -12.95
C GLU A 429 8.25 -21.67 -11.81
N PHE A 430 9.52 -21.64 -12.18
CA PHE A 430 10.61 -21.38 -11.26
C PHE A 430 10.82 -19.86 -11.15
N THR A 431 11.11 -19.38 -9.94
CA THR A 431 11.51 -17.99 -9.70
C THR A 431 12.61 -17.97 -8.65
N GLY A 432 13.71 -17.34 -8.98
CA GLY A 432 14.81 -17.12 -8.03
C GLY A 432 15.40 -15.74 -8.19
N GLY A 433 15.99 -15.22 -7.13
CA GLY A 433 16.57 -13.89 -7.17
C GLY A 433 17.46 -13.60 -5.97
N ALA A 434 18.15 -12.48 -6.08
CA ALA A 434 18.94 -11.89 -5.02
C ALA A 434 18.59 -10.40 -4.87
N GLU A 435 18.68 -9.93 -3.64
CA GLU A 435 18.33 -8.56 -3.27
C GLU A 435 19.29 -8.04 -2.20
N TYR A 436 19.66 -6.80 -2.29
CA TYR A 436 20.43 -6.10 -1.27
C TYR A 436 19.68 -4.86 -0.86
N SER A 437 19.44 -4.71 0.44
CA SER A 437 18.82 -3.55 1.06
C SER A 437 19.81 -2.85 1.97
N TYR A 438 19.80 -1.54 1.94
CA TYR A 438 20.61 -0.63 2.75
C TYR A 438 19.71 0.46 3.31
N ASP A 439 19.88 0.77 4.60
CA ASP A 439 19.19 1.83 5.29
C ASP A 439 20.18 2.52 6.24
N ASP A 440 20.28 3.85 6.14
CA ASP A 440 21.22 4.66 6.94
C ASP A 440 20.49 5.81 7.60
N LEU A 441 20.14 5.58 8.86
CA LEU A 441 19.38 6.49 9.71
C LEU A 441 20.31 7.28 10.61
N ASN A 442 20.13 8.60 10.65
CA ASN A 442 20.71 9.49 11.64
C ASN A 442 19.61 10.41 12.18
N ASP A 443 19.24 10.23 13.46
CA ASP A 443 18.26 11.06 14.17
C ASP A 443 18.94 11.76 15.34
N GLU A 444 18.89 13.08 15.36
CA GLU A 444 19.58 13.93 16.33
C GLU A 444 18.58 14.86 17.03
N MET A 445 18.45 14.73 18.34
CA MET A 445 17.76 15.63 19.23
C MET A 445 18.72 16.11 20.32
N LEU A 446 19.63 16.99 19.92
CA LEU A 446 20.74 17.43 20.75
C LEU A 446 20.31 18.11 22.05
N GLY A 447 19.15 18.76 22.07
CA GLY A 447 18.57 19.33 23.26
C GLY A 447 18.19 18.29 24.33
N TYR A 448 17.94 17.06 23.93
CA TYR A 448 17.67 15.91 24.83
C TYR A 448 18.87 14.96 24.96
N ASP A 449 20.08 15.35 24.47
CA ASP A 449 21.28 14.52 24.42
C ASP A 449 21.05 13.17 23.73
N ARG A 450 20.09 13.13 22.78
CA ARG A 450 19.66 11.94 22.08
C ARG A 450 20.18 11.93 20.65
N ILE A 451 20.92 10.88 20.32
CA ILE A 451 21.41 10.61 18.98
C ILE A 451 21.18 9.12 18.67
N VAL A 452 20.44 8.84 17.62
CA VAL A 452 20.23 7.48 17.09
C VAL A 452 20.90 7.40 15.72
N LYS A 453 21.98 6.62 15.63
CA LYS A 453 22.68 6.34 14.37
C LYS A 453 22.61 4.85 14.12
N GLN A 454 22.01 4.48 13.00
CA GLN A 454 21.86 3.08 12.66
C GLN A 454 22.04 2.85 11.17
N THR A 455 22.90 1.89 10.82
CA THR A 455 23.08 1.44 9.46
C THR A 455 22.68 -0.01 9.34
N VAL A 456 21.69 -0.32 8.51
CA VAL A 456 21.17 -1.65 8.26
C VAL A 456 21.62 -2.14 6.89
N HIS A 457 22.13 -3.35 6.84
CA HIS A 457 22.49 -4.06 5.62
C HIS A 457 21.80 -5.42 5.60
N ILE A 458 21.05 -5.72 4.54
CA ILE A 458 20.41 -7.00 4.37
C ILE A 458 20.79 -7.57 3.00
N GLY A 459 21.56 -8.65 2.98
CA GLY A 459 21.79 -9.45 1.79
C GLY A 459 20.81 -10.63 1.75
N SER A 460 20.09 -10.80 0.65
CA SER A 460 19.01 -11.78 0.55
C SER A 460 19.10 -12.60 -0.71
N ALA A 461 18.73 -13.88 -0.61
CA ALA A 461 18.50 -14.75 -1.75
C ALA A 461 17.17 -15.51 -1.56
N PHE A 462 16.39 -15.61 -2.61
CA PHE A 462 15.11 -16.33 -2.56
C PHE A 462 14.97 -17.24 -3.76
N LEU A 463 14.25 -18.33 -3.56
CA LEU A 463 13.88 -19.26 -4.62
C LEU A 463 12.53 -19.89 -4.32
N GLN A 464 11.77 -20.14 -5.38
CA GLN A 464 10.50 -20.84 -5.32
C GLN A 464 10.21 -21.56 -6.61
N ASN A 465 9.43 -22.62 -6.54
CA ASN A 465 8.85 -23.29 -7.70
C ASN A 465 7.36 -23.49 -7.49
N GLU A 466 6.57 -23.09 -8.50
CA GLU A 466 5.12 -23.27 -8.52
C GLU A 466 4.74 -24.26 -9.62
N TRP A 467 4.28 -25.45 -9.23
CA TRP A 467 3.65 -26.42 -10.14
C TRP A 467 2.19 -26.07 -10.28
N LYS A 468 1.74 -25.73 -11.49
CA LYS A 468 0.39 -25.19 -11.68
C LYS A 468 -0.30 -25.64 -12.96
N ASN A 469 -1.61 -25.76 -12.84
CA ASN A 469 -2.57 -25.85 -13.95
C ASN A 469 -3.88 -25.16 -13.57
N GLN A 470 -4.90 -25.26 -14.37
CA GLN A 470 -6.21 -24.61 -14.08
C GLN A 470 -6.82 -25.08 -12.76
N LYS A 471 -6.63 -26.34 -12.38
CA LYS A 471 -7.27 -26.98 -11.22
C LYS A 471 -6.40 -26.94 -9.96
N TRP A 472 -5.08 -27.10 -10.07
CA TRP A 472 -4.17 -27.21 -8.96
C TRP A 472 -3.00 -26.22 -9.07
N SER A 473 -2.53 -25.72 -7.95
CA SER A 473 -1.22 -25.09 -7.79
C SER A 473 -0.59 -25.58 -6.49
N PHE A 474 0.69 -25.96 -6.57
CA PHE A 474 1.55 -26.26 -5.43
C PHE A 474 2.77 -25.37 -5.52
N LEU A 475 2.98 -24.55 -4.52
CA LEU A 475 4.14 -23.68 -4.44
C LEU A 475 4.97 -24.06 -3.22
N LEU A 476 6.26 -24.24 -3.43
CA LEU A 476 7.27 -24.37 -2.38
C LEU A 476 8.37 -23.33 -2.64
N GLY A 477 8.78 -22.65 -1.59
CA GLY A 477 9.83 -21.65 -1.68
C GLY A 477 10.39 -21.25 -0.33
N GLY A 478 11.42 -20.44 -0.37
CA GLY A 478 12.04 -19.87 0.81
C GLY A 478 12.99 -18.75 0.47
N ARG A 479 13.30 -17.97 1.49
CA ARG A 479 14.23 -16.84 1.44
C ARG A 479 15.27 -17.00 2.55
N PHE A 480 16.48 -16.65 2.22
CA PHE A 480 17.60 -16.53 3.14
C PHE A 480 17.96 -15.06 3.26
N ASP A 481 17.99 -14.55 4.49
CA ASP A 481 18.34 -13.16 4.79
C ASP A 481 19.55 -13.16 5.74
N LYS A 482 20.59 -12.40 5.38
CA LYS A 482 21.70 -12.05 6.27
C LYS A 482 21.59 -10.57 6.60
N HIS A 483 21.19 -10.31 7.83
CA HIS A 483 21.04 -8.99 8.42
C HIS A 483 22.28 -8.67 9.26
N ASN A 484 22.84 -7.45 9.18
CA ASN A 484 24.05 -7.10 9.93
C ASN A 484 23.84 -7.06 11.45
N MET A 485 22.62 -6.79 11.91
CA MET A 485 22.27 -6.77 13.34
C MET A 485 21.87 -8.14 13.91
N ILE A 486 21.85 -9.20 13.09
CA ILE A 486 21.49 -10.55 13.50
C ILE A 486 22.64 -11.49 13.16
N ASN A 487 23.10 -12.24 14.17
CA ASN A 487 24.23 -13.13 14.00
C ASN A 487 23.94 -14.30 13.08
N ASP A 488 22.73 -14.84 13.14
CA ASP A 488 22.31 -16.00 12.38
C ASP A 488 21.82 -15.66 10.96
N LEU A 489 21.95 -16.62 10.06
CA LEU A 489 21.26 -16.57 8.77
C LEU A 489 19.80 -16.94 8.98
N ILE A 490 18.90 -16.06 8.56
CA ILE A 490 17.47 -16.28 8.73
C ILE A 490 16.92 -17.00 7.51
N PHE A 491 16.22 -18.10 7.74
CA PHE A 491 15.49 -18.84 6.71
C PHE A 491 13.98 -18.67 6.89
N SER A 492 13.30 -18.16 5.87
CA SER A 492 11.85 -17.94 5.82
C SER A 492 11.21 -18.87 4.77
N PRO A 493 10.74 -20.07 5.15
CA PRO A 493 10.05 -20.99 4.25
C PRO A 493 8.60 -20.53 3.98
N ARG A 494 8.08 -20.97 2.81
CA ARG A 494 6.65 -20.87 2.46
C ARG A 494 6.19 -22.09 1.67
N ALA A 495 4.92 -22.43 1.87
CA ALA A 495 4.25 -23.47 1.10
C ALA A 495 2.79 -23.07 0.85
N ASN A 496 2.33 -23.20 -0.39
CA ASN A 496 0.95 -22.86 -0.75
C ASN A 496 0.34 -23.98 -1.59
N VAL A 497 -0.93 -24.23 -1.35
CA VAL A 497 -1.75 -25.15 -2.15
C VAL A 497 -3.01 -24.39 -2.59
N ARG A 498 -3.31 -24.43 -3.87
CA ARG A 498 -4.58 -23.96 -4.44
C ARG A 498 -5.28 -25.10 -5.16
N PHE A 499 -6.59 -25.20 -4.93
CA PHE A 499 -7.44 -26.17 -5.57
C PHE A 499 -8.73 -25.53 -6.09
N ASN A 500 -8.96 -25.60 -7.38
CA ASN A 500 -10.17 -25.15 -8.07
C ASN A 500 -10.94 -26.37 -8.57
N PRO A 501 -11.89 -26.90 -7.78
CA PRO A 501 -12.73 -28.03 -8.25
C PRO A 501 -13.56 -27.64 -9.47
N THR A 502 -14.01 -26.39 -9.52
CA THR A 502 -14.74 -25.78 -10.63
C THR A 502 -14.16 -24.39 -10.91
N GLU A 503 -14.65 -23.71 -11.94
CA GLU A 503 -14.31 -22.32 -12.21
C GLU A 503 -14.86 -21.34 -11.15
N ASP A 504 -15.90 -21.76 -10.43
CA ASP A 504 -16.64 -20.94 -9.46
C ASP A 504 -16.11 -21.09 -8.03
N ILE A 505 -15.31 -22.10 -7.75
CA ILE A 505 -14.85 -22.40 -6.38
C ILE A 505 -13.32 -22.48 -6.34
N ASN A 506 -12.74 -21.80 -5.38
CA ASN A 506 -11.31 -21.75 -5.19
C ASN A 506 -10.96 -21.93 -3.71
N PHE A 507 -10.21 -22.99 -3.41
CA PHE A 507 -9.66 -23.26 -2.08
C PHE A 507 -8.19 -22.92 -2.08
N ARG A 508 -7.70 -22.28 -1.00
CA ARG A 508 -6.28 -22.03 -0.76
C ARG A 508 -5.90 -22.39 0.66
N LEU A 509 -4.69 -22.91 0.79
CA LEU A 509 -4.00 -23.13 2.06
C LEU A 509 -2.59 -22.58 1.92
N SER A 510 -2.17 -21.74 2.86
CA SER A 510 -0.87 -21.07 2.84
C SER A 510 -0.19 -21.18 4.20
N TYR A 511 1.06 -21.57 4.19
CA TYR A 511 1.97 -21.53 5.35
C TYR A 511 3.16 -20.65 5.01
N SER A 512 3.59 -19.84 5.98
CA SER A 512 4.80 -19.03 5.88
C SER A 512 5.37 -18.71 7.25
N SER A 513 6.70 -18.56 7.32
CA SER A 513 7.35 -17.94 8.46
C SER A 513 7.84 -16.54 8.12
N GLY A 514 8.08 -15.73 9.13
CA GLY A 514 8.57 -14.38 9.00
C GLY A 514 9.35 -13.93 10.22
N PHE A 515 10.01 -12.78 10.09
CA PHE A 515 10.76 -12.16 11.19
C PHE A 515 10.68 -10.63 11.11
N ARG A 516 10.96 -9.98 12.24
CA ARG A 516 11.21 -8.55 12.34
C ARG A 516 12.56 -8.34 13.04
N ALA A 517 13.40 -7.51 12.43
CA ALA A 517 14.75 -7.27 12.92
C ALA A 517 14.76 -6.33 14.14
N PRO A 518 15.78 -6.44 15.04
CA PRO A 518 15.94 -5.59 16.21
C PRO A 518 16.57 -4.24 15.80
N GLN A 519 15.85 -3.45 15.00
CA GLN A 519 16.29 -2.15 14.51
C GLN A 519 15.38 -1.02 15.02
N ALA A 520 15.84 0.23 14.93
CA ALA A 520 15.02 1.39 15.20
C ALA A 520 13.93 1.53 14.13
N PHE A 521 12.73 1.85 14.55
CA PHE A 521 11.59 2.17 13.71
C PHE A 521 11.11 3.59 13.99
N ASP A 522 10.31 4.17 13.12
CA ASP A 522 9.85 5.55 13.22
C ASP A 522 9.09 5.84 14.52
N GLU A 523 8.34 4.84 15.03
CA GLU A 523 7.70 4.96 16.34
C GLU A 523 8.70 5.08 17.50
N ASP A 524 9.94 4.59 17.37
CA ASP A 524 11.00 4.74 18.36
C ASP A 524 11.64 6.12 18.34
N LEU A 525 11.49 6.82 17.20
CA LEU A 525 12.02 8.17 16.99
C LEU A 525 10.99 9.25 17.34
N HIS A 526 9.74 8.85 17.49
CA HIS A 526 8.66 9.74 17.89
C HIS A 526 8.69 9.95 19.41
N ILE A 527 8.73 11.19 19.84
CA ILE A 527 8.65 11.56 21.24
C ILE A 527 7.20 11.92 21.56
N SER A 528 6.59 11.21 22.49
CA SER A 528 5.22 11.45 22.89
C SER A 528 5.15 12.47 24.02
N ALA A 529 4.18 13.38 23.92
CA ALA A 529 3.78 14.21 25.04
C ALA A 529 2.73 13.44 25.88
N VAL A 530 3.09 13.06 27.07
CA VAL A 530 2.20 12.30 27.98
C VAL A 530 2.15 13.01 29.31
N GLY A 531 0.94 13.44 29.74
CA GLY A 531 0.74 14.07 31.04
C GLY A 531 1.59 15.33 31.28
N GLY A 532 1.95 16.05 30.21
CA GLY A 532 2.84 17.19 30.30
C GLY A 532 4.32 16.84 30.41
N GLU A 533 4.71 15.57 30.21
CA GLU A 533 6.08 15.08 30.26
C GLU A 533 6.51 14.49 28.91
N VAL A 534 7.82 14.44 28.68
CA VAL A 534 8.43 13.86 27.49
C VAL A 534 8.81 12.41 27.76
N ALA A 535 8.39 11.50 26.88
CA ALA A 535 8.81 10.09 26.90
C ALA A 535 9.72 9.78 25.71
N ILE A 536 10.94 9.31 26.01
CA ILE A 536 12.00 8.95 25.05
C ILE A 536 12.10 7.43 24.97
N ILE A 537 12.14 6.89 23.76
CA ILE A 537 12.31 5.44 23.54
C ILE A 537 13.77 5.14 23.22
N GLN A 538 14.34 4.13 23.86
CA GLN A 538 15.63 3.52 23.53
C GLN A 538 15.46 2.02 23.20
N ILE A 539 16.43 1.47 22.48
CA ILE A 539 16.44 0.05 22.10
C ILE A 539 17.38 -0.70 23.05
N SER A 540 16.90 -1.79 23.61
CA SER A 540 17.73 -2.66 24.43
C SER A 540 18.91 -3.23 23.63
N PRO A 541 20.14 -3.21 24.15
CA PRO A 541 21.29 -3.83 23.52
C PRO A 541 21.15 -5.34 23.28
N ASP A 542 20.30 -6.00 24.09
CA ASP A 542 20.05 -7.45 24.03
C ASP A 542 18.81 -7.81 23.19
N LEU A 543 18.22 -6.83 22.48
CA LEU A 543 17.03 -7.04 21.66
C LEU A 543 17.30 -8.05 20.54
N LYS A 544 16.50 -9.13 20.50
CA LYS A 544 16.55 -10.18 19.49
C LYS A 544 15.43 -9.99 18.48
N GLU A 545 15.58 -10.62 17.31
CA GLU A 545 14.54 -10.62 16.28
C GLU A 545 13.24 -11.29 16.76
N GLU A 546 12.11 -10.72 16.40
CA GLU A 546 10.81 -11.38 16.50
C GLU A 546 10.66 -12.43 15.41
N LYS A 547 10.03 -13.55 15.72
CA LYS A 547 9.76 -14.65 14.76
C LYS A 547 8.28 -14.95 14.68
N SER A 548 7.81 -15.30 13.50
CA SER A 548 6.42 -15.69 13.29
C SER A 548 6.26 -16.95 12.47
N GLN A 549 5.15 -17.64 12.73
CA GLN A 549 4.62 -18.70 11.89
C GLN A 549 3.15 -18.40 11.61
N SER A 550 2.79 -18.36 10.33
CA SER A 550 1.44 -18.04 9.89
C SER A 550 0.85 -19.15 9.05
N LEU A 551 -0.41 -19.47 9.31
CA LEU A 551 -1.23 -20.38 8.55
C LEU A 551 -2.50 -19.65 8.12
N SER A 552 -2.85 -19.69 6.84
CA SER A 552 -4.12 -19.16 6.36
C SER A 552 -4.80 -20.13 5.40
N THR A 553 -6.13 -20.14 5.43
CA THR A 553 -6.95 -20.92 4.52
C THR A 553 -8.06 -20.03 3.99
N SER A 554 -8.43 -20.19 2.73
CA SER A 554 -9.54 -19.42 2.16
C SER A 554 -10.38 -20.23 1.20
N VAL A 555 -11.65 -19.83 1.12
CA VAL A 555 -12.63 -20.32 0.15
C VAL A 555 -13.22 -19.11 -0.55
N ASP A 556 -13.03 -19.05 -1.87
CA ASP A 556 -13.66 -18.09 -2.75
C ASP A 556 -14.78 -18.80 -3.53
N PHE A 557 -15.97 -18.24 -3.49
CA PHE A 557 -17.12 -18.69 -4.25
C PHE A 557 -17.60 -17.59 -5.19
N TYR A 558 -17.76 -17.91 -6.45
CA TYR A 558 -18.21 -16.99 -7.50
C TYR A 558 -19.43 -17.57 -8.19
N ARG A 559 -20.46 -16.78 -8.41
CA ARG A 559 -21.63 -17.22 -9.14
C ARG A 559 -22.36 -16.06 -9.82
N ARG A 560 -22.94 -16.38 -10.97
CA ARG A 560 -23.87 -15.50 -11.65
C ARG A 560 -25.30 -15.98 -11.43
N PHE A 561 -26.15 -15.11 -10.89
CA PHE A 561 -27.59 -15.31 -10.73
C PHE A 561 -28.32 -14.38 -11.69
N GLY A 562 -28.65 -14.86 -12.89
CA GLY A 562 -29.19 -13.99 -13.94
C GLY A 562 -28.21 -12.84 -14.28
N PRO A 563 -28.64 -11.57 -14.12
CA PRO A 563 -27.78 -10.41 -14.38
C PRO A 563 -26.86 -10.04 -13.22
N VAL A 564 -27.02 -10.63 -12.02
CA VAL A 564 -26.24 -10.32 -10.83
C VAL A 564 -25.02 -11.23 -10.76
N GLN A 565 -23.83 -10.65 -10.62
CA GLN A 565 -22.61 -11.37 -10.28
C GLN A 565 -22.36 -11.28 -8.78
N VAL A 566 -22.06 -12.41 -8.16
CA VAL A 566 -21.82 -12.50 -6.71
C VAL A 566 -20.47 -13.18 -6.47
N ASN A 567 -19.71 -12.64 -5.54
CA ASN A 567 -18.54 -13.28 -4.95
C ASN A 567 -18.70 -13.34 -3.44
N PHE A 568 -18.31 -14.44 -2.86
CA PHE A 568 -18.23 -14.60 -1.42
C PHE A 568 -16.90 -15.24 -1.04
N LEU A 569 -16.16 -14.59 -0.16
CA LEU A 569 -14.87 -15.03 0.34
C LEU A 569 -14.96 -15.25 1.85
N VAL A 570 -14.44 -16.37 2.31
CA VAL A 570 -14.13 -16.63 3.72
C VAL A 570 -12.64 -16.96 3.82
N GLU A 571 -11.95 -16.32 4.73
CA GLU A 571 -10.55 -16.62 5.06
C GLU A 571 -10.41 -16.84 6.56
N GLY A 572 -9.79 -17.96 6.93
CA GLY A 572 -9.32 -18.21 8.30
C GLY A 572 -7.82 -17.96 8.39
N PHE A 573 -7.37 -17.33 9.48
CA PHE A 573 -5.96 -17.05 9.72
C PHE A 573 -5.55 -17.35 11.16
N TYR A 574 -4.29 -17.77 11.30
CA TYR A 574 -3.61 -18.00 12.57
C TYR A 574 -2.15 -17.58 12.44
N THR A 575 -1.67 -16.76 13.37
CA THR A 575 -0.26 -16.34 13.47
C THR A 575 0.22 -16.49 14.90
N ASP A 576 1.30 -17.22 15.09
CA ASP A 576 2.05 -17.37 16.35
C ASP A 576 3.30 -16.51 16.29
N LEU A 577 3.42 -15.58 17.24
CA LEU A 577 4.56 -14.67 17.40
C LEU A 577 5.40 -15.10 18.59
N LYS A 578 6.71 -15.02 18.47
CA LYS A 578 7.69 -15.23 19.53
C LYS A 578 8.54 -13.98 19.68
N ASP A 579 8.98 -13.74 20.91
CA ASP A 579 9.90 -12.66 21.26
C ASP A 579 9.39 -11.28 20.82
N VAL A 580 8.08 -11.03 20.96
CA VAL A 580 7.43 -9.76 20.52
C VAL A 580 8.05 -8.56 21.23
N PHE A 581 8.17 -7.45 20.52
CA PHE A 581 8.69 -6.22 21.10
C PHE A 581 7.64 -5.58 21.99
N VAL A 582 8.06 -5.23 23.20
CA VAL A 582 7.28 -4.51 24.20
C VAL A 582 8.05 -3.30 24.68
N LEU A 583 7.36 -2.25 25.09
CA LEU A 583 7.96 -1.07 25.71
C LEU A 583 7.79 -1.17 27.22
N LYS A 584 8.87 -0.91 27.97
CA LYS A 584 8.86 -0.84 29.43
C LYS A 584 9.52 0.44 29.89
N GLU A 585 8.93 1.10 30.86
CA GLU A 585 9.58 2.20 31.55
C GLU A 585 10.77 1.65 32.36
N ILE A 586 11.94 2.28 32.20
CA ILE A 586 13.16 1.89 32.92
C ILE A 586 13.66 2.99 33.84
N GLY A 587 12.96 4.13 33.91
CA GLY A 587 13.27 5.26 34.78
C GLY A 587 13.28 6.60 34.02
N ARG A 588 14.08 7.53 34.52
CA ARG A 588 14.20 8.88 33.97
C ARG A 588 15.64 9.21 33.60
N ASP A 589 15.82 10.03 32.60
CA ASP A 589 17.13 10.56 32.18
C ASP A 589 17.58 11.73 33.08
N ASN A 590 18.78 12.27 32.80
CA ASN A 590 19.35 13.38 33.55
C ASN A 590 18.56 14.70 33.41
N LYS A 591 17.62 14.78 32.48
CA LYS A 591 16.73 15.93 32.24
C LYS A 591 15.32 15.67 32.76
N ASN A 592 15.14 14.58 33.51
CA ASN A 592 13.87 14.14 34.09
C ASN A 592 12.84 13.66 33.04
N ASN A 593 13.24 13.35 31.81
CA ASN A 593 12.37 12.75 30.81
C ASN A 593 12.13 11.27 31.15
N ILE A 594 10.93 10.77 30.86
CA ILE A 594 10.61 9.34 30.98
C ILE A 594 11.42 8.55 29.94
N VAL A 595 12.10 7.49 30.36
CA VAL A 595 12.83 6.60 29.47
C VAL A 595 12.11 5.26 29.35
N MET A 596 11.64 4.97 28.15
CA MET A 596 11.04 3.69 27.78
C MET A 596 12.08 2.85 27.04
N GLU A 597 12.20 1.57 27.34
CA GLU A 597 13.08 0.65 26.64
C GLU A 597 12.28 -0.40 25.87
N ARG A 598 12.63 -0.59 24.60
CA ARG A 598 12.10 -1.66 23.76
C ARG A 598 12.84 -2.97 24.07
N GLN A 599 12.10 -3.96 24.53
CA GLN A 599 12.59 -5.27 24.96
C GLN A 599 11.80 -6.40 24.31
N ASN A 600 12.29 -7.66 24.38
CA ASN A 600 11.52 -8.82 23.97
C ASN A 600 10.57 -9.28 25.10
N GLY A 601 9.29 -9.38 24.76
CA GLY A 601 8.26 -10.06 25.56
C GLY A 601 8.13 -11.55 25.21
N LYS A 602 7.15 -12.23 25.81
CA LYS A 602 6.96 -13.70 25.67
C LYS A 602 6.35 -14.17 24.35
N GLY A 603 5.75 -13.28 23.61
CA GLY A 603 5.10 -13.57 22.35
C GLY A 603 3.58 -13.40 22.39
N ALA A 604 2.96 -13.53 21.22
CA ALA A 604 1.53 -13.31 21.03
C ALA A 604 0.93 -14.33 20.05
N ARG A 605 -0.40 -14.44 20.06
CA ARG A 605 -1.19 -15.21 19.10
C ARG A 605 -2.31 -14.36 18.56
N VAL A 606 -2.45 -14.40 17.24
CA VAL A 606 -3.53 -13.72 16.53
C VAL A 606 -4.24 -14.72 15.64
N MET A 607 -5.56 -14.78 15.75
CA MET A 607 -6.37 -15.70 14.95
C MET A 607 -7.73 -15.08 14.63
N GLY A 608 -8.35 -15.49 13.55
CA GLY A 608 -9.66 -15.00 13.19
C GLY A 608 -10.19 -15.47 11.86
N LEU A 609 -11.32 -14.85 11.48
CA LEU A 609 -12.02 -15.07 10.22
C LEU A 609 -12.27 -13.74 9.54
N ASN A 610 -11.96 -13.67 8.26
CA ASN A 610 -12.33 -12.58 7.37
C ASN A 610 -13.46 -13.05 6.44
N PHE A 611 -14.48 -12.22 6.31
CA PHE A 611 -15.59 -12.42 5.40
C PHE A 611 -15.63 -11.27 4.41
N GLU A 612 -15.89 -11.55 3.14
CA GLU A 612 -16.13 -10.54 2.12
C GLU A 612 -17.24 -11.01 1.20
N GLY A 613 -18.17 -10.13 0.91
CA GLY A 613 -19.22 -10.32 -0.08
C GLY A 613 -19.22 -9.21 -1.10
N ARG A 614 -19.34 -9.55 -2.39
CA ARG A 614 -19.50 -8.59 -3.48
C ARG A 614 -20.71 -8.99 -4.30
N ALA A 615 -21.53 -8.00 -4.64
CA ALA A 615 -22.66 -8.17 -5.55
C ALA A 615 -22.65 -7.04 -6.57
N ILE A 616 -22.74 -7.38 -7.84
CA ILE A 616 -22.68 -6.43 -8.94
C ILE A 616 -23.83 -6.66 -9.89
N TYR A 617 -24.56 -5.59 -10.12
CA TYR A 617 -25.63 -5.47 -11.09
C TYR A 617 -25.37 -4.25 -11.97
N SER A 618 -25.93 -4.15 -13.15
CA SER A 618 -25.65 -3.13 -14.17
C SER A 618 -25.57 -1.68 -13.64
N TRP A 619 -26.43 -1.32 -12.68
CA TRP A 619 -26.50 0.02 -12.08
C TRP A 619 -26.10 0.04 -10.60
N ALA A 620 -25.71 -1.08 -10.00
CA ALA A 620 -25.37 -1.17 -8.58
C ALA A 620 -24.17 -2.09 -8.36
N GLN A 621 -23.23 -1.62 -7.58
CA GLN A 621 -22.11 -2.40 -7.08
C GLN A 621 -22.07 -2.27 -5.56
N ILE A 622 -22.06 -3.40 -4.85
CA ILE A 622 -22.02 -3.44 -3.40
C ILE A 622 -20.91 -4.40 -2.99
N GLN A 623 -20.08 -3.98 -2.04
CA GLN A 623 -19.07 -4.80 -1.39
C GLN A 623 -19.15 -4.57 0.11
N ALA A 624 -19.06 -5.63 0.90
CA ALA A 624 -18.97 -5.55 2.34
C ALA A 624 -17.99 -6.60 2.88
N GLY A 625 -17.28 -6.27 3.94
CA GLY A 625 -16.39 -7.20 4.62
C GLY A 625 -16.45 -7.03 6.13
N ALA A 626 -16.19 -8.13 6.84
CA ALA A 626 -16.11 -8.16 8.28
C ALA A 626 -14.97 -9.06 8.74
N THR A 627 -14.36 -8.69 9.86
CA THR A 627 -13.29 -9.43 10.50
C THR A 627 -13.68 -9.74 11.93
N LEU A 628 -13.67 -11.02 12.26
CA LEU A 628 -13.76 -11.53 13.62
C LEU A 628 -12.38 -12.00 14.05
N GLN A 629 -11.80 -11.44 15.09
CA GLN A 629 -10.45 -11.79 15.50
C GLN A 629 -10.28 -11.88 17.02
N ARG A 630 -9.21 -12.54 17.40
CA ARG A 630 -8.73 -12.61 18.78
C ARG A 630 -7.22 -12.43 18.78
N SER A 631 -6.75 -11.31 19.35
CA SER A 631 -5.33 -10.94 19.49
C SER A 631 -4.94 -10.96 20.94
N ARG A 632 -3.99 -11.83 21.33
CA ARG A 632 -3.62 -12.03 22.75
C ARG A 632 -2.13 -12.31 22.91
N TYR A 633 -1.54 -11.71 23.94
CA TYR A 633 -0.25 -12.13 24.47
C TYR A 633 -0.34 -13.54 25.05
N LYS A 634 0.74 -14.31 25.00
CA LYS A 634 0.83 -15.67 25.57
C LYS A 634 0.78 -15.62 27.11
N GLU A 635 1.43 -14.62 27.68
CA GLU A 635 1.41 -14.30 29.11
C GLU A 635 0.83 -12.89 29.30
N PRO A 636 0.30 -12.53 30.47
CA PRO A 636 -0.11 -11.16 30.73
C PRO A 636 1.07 -10.20 30.64
N GLU A 637 0.90 -9.08 29.91
CA GLU A 637 1.88 -8.00 29.80
C GLU A 637 1.45 -6.81 30.67
N ALA A 638 2.39 -6.32 31.48
CA ALA A 638 2.24 -5.09 32.25
C ALA A 638 2.71 -3.92 31.35
N TRP A 639 1.86 -2.93 31.18
CA TRP A 639 2.15 -1.74 30.39
C TRP A 639 2.33 -0.48 31.24
N SER A 640 2.05 -0.57 32.52
CA SER A 640 2.17 0.49 33.56
C SER A 640 2.72 -0.09 34.83
N ASP A 641 3.48 0.69 35.59
CA ASP A 641 3.99 0.35 36.88
C ASP A 641 2.98 0.67 38.02
N ASN A 642 1.83 1.28 37.66
CA ASN A 642 0.75 1.54 38.62
C ASN A 642 0.14 0.21 39.10
N PRO A 643 0.17 -0.10 40.41
CA PRO A 643 -0.38 -1.34 40.98
C PRO A 643 -1.88 -1.56 40.74
N SER A 644 -2.63 -0.50 40.41
CA SER A 644 -4.06 -0.59 40.07
C SER A 644 -4.29 -1.14 38.67
N VAL A 645 -3.27 -1.12 37.78
CA VAL A 645 -3.34 -1.65 36.42
C VAL A 645 -2.99 -3.13 36.41
N VAL A 646 -3.97 -3.97 36.05
CA VAL A 646 -3.78 -5.42 36.00
C VAL A 646 -3.16 -5.82 34.68
N PRO A 647 -2.05 -6.59 34.69
CA PRO A 647 -1.44 -7.08 33.43
C PRO A 647 -2.43 -7.82 32.53
N GLN A 648 -2.46 -7.51 31.25
CA GLN A 648 -3.46 -8.01 30.32
C GLN A 648 -2.89 -9.00 29.30
N LYS A 649 -3.72 -9.99 28.93
CA LYS A 649 -3.45 -10.84 27.76
C LYS A 649 -4.02 -10.26 26.47
N LYS A 650 -5.06 -9.42 26.55
CA LYS A 650 -5.67 -8.83 25.34
C LYS A 650 -4.74 -7.74 24.81
N MET A 651 -4.42 -7.80 23.51
CA MET A 651 -3.63 -6.75 22.87
C MET A 651 -4.47 -5.47 22.77
N PHE A 652 -3.84 -4.35 23.06
CA PHE A 652 -4.47 -3.04 22.97
C PHE A 652 -4.75 -2.64 21.53
N ARG A 653 -5.72 -1.74 21.34
CA ARG A 653 -6.14 -1.19 20.05
C ARG A 653 -6.54 -2.25 19.02
N SER A 654 -6.96 -3.44 19.49
CA SER A 654 -7.33 -4.59 18.67
C SER A 654 -8.78 -4.99 18.93
N PRO A 655 -9.76 -4.43 18.19
CA PRO A 655 -11.17 -4.81 18.33
C PRO A 655 -11.38 -6.25 17.88
N ASP A 656 -12.28 -6.98 18.58
CA ASP A 656 -12.61 -8.37 18.21
C ASP A 656 -13.48 -8.45 16.94
N LEU A 657 -14.19 -7.36 16.58
CA LEU A 657 -15.03 -7.23 15.41
C LEU A 657 -14.83 -5.87 14.75
N TYR A 658 -14.58 -5.85 13.46
CA TYR A 658 -14.60 -4.66 12.62
C TYR A 658 -14.95 -5.01 11.18
N GLY A 659 -15.31 -4.01 10.40
CA GLY A 659 -15.68 -4.25 9.00
C GLY A 659 -15.93 -2.98 8.22
N TYR A 660 -16.30 -3.15 6.96
CA TYR A 660 -16.56 -2.06 6.04
C TYR A 660 -17.64 -2.43 5.03
N PHE A 661 -18.17 -1.42 4.39
CA PHE A 661 -18.94 -1.57 3.16
C PHE A 661 -18.64 -0.44 2.17
N THR A 662 -18.78 -0.73 0.90
CA THR A 662 -18.78 0.23 -0.20
C THR A 662 -19.94 -0.09 -1.13
N SER A 663 -20.67 0.91 -1.56
CA SER A 663 -21.73 0.75 -2.55
C SER A 663 -21.70 1.92 -3.52
N THR A 664 -21.95 1.63 -4.80
CA THR A 664 -22.06 2.62 -5.86
C THR A 664 -23.30 2.30 -6.68
N PHE A 665 -24.14 3.29 -6.86
CA PHE A 665 -25.36 3.24 -7.63
C PHE A 665 -25.29 4.22 -8.80
N THR A 666 -25.54 3.76 -10.02
CA THR A 666 -25.59 4.58 -11.24
C THR A 666 -26.97 4.46 -11.88
N PRO A 667 -28.03 5.02 -11.23
CA PRO A 667 -29.43 4.82 -11.63
C PRO A 667 -29.73 5.37 -13.03
N VAL A 668 -29.01 6.40 -13.44
CA VAL A 668 -29.06 6.98 -14.77
C VAL A 668 -27.63 7.26 -15.27
N LYS A 669 -27.44 7.29 -16.58
CA LYS A 669 -26.13 7.63 -17.17
C LYS A 669 -25.61 8.94 -16.56
N ARG A 670 -24.35 8.99 -16.19
CA ARG A 670 -23.61 10.16 -15.66
C ARG A 670 -23.89 10.53 -14.21
N LEU A 671 -24.88 9.96 -13.54
CA LEU A 671 -25.15 10.19 -12.13
C LEU A 671 -24.67 8.99 -11.32
N SER A 672 -23.82 9.23 -10.32
CA SER A 672 -23.32 8.21 -9.41
C SER A 672 -23.56 8.62 -7.96
N LEU A 673 -24.20 7.75 -7.19
CA LEU A 673 -24.32 7.86 -5.75
C LEU A 673 -23.44 6.78 -5.11
N SER A 674 -22.51 7.17 -4.26
CA SER A 674 -21.68 6.24 -3.50
C SER A 674 -21.96 6.36 -2.00
N LEU A 675 -22.08 5.21 -1.35
CA LEU A 675 -22.17 5.09 0.11
C LEU A 675 -21.03 4.20 0.56
N THR A 676 -20.24 4.65 1.52
CA THR A 676 -19.15 3.86 2.11
C THR A 676 -19.21 3.98 3.61
N GLY A 677 -18.70 2.98 4.31
CA GLY A 677 -18.65 3.07 5.77
C GLY A 677 -17.76 2.03 6.38
N THR A 678 -17.36 2.30 7.63
CA THR A 678 -16.57 1.40 8.46
C THR A 678 -17.23 1.22 9.82
N TYR A 679 -17.12 0.01 10.34
CA TYR A 679 -17.51 -0.34 11.70
C TYR A 679 -16.27 -0.76 12.48
N THR A 680 -16.07 -0.20 13.67
CA THR A 680 -15.03 -0.58 14.60
C THR A 680 -15.69 -0.90 15.94
N GLY A 681 -15.62 -2.17 16.34
CA GLY A 681 -16.12 -2.62 17.64
C GLY A 681 -15.28 -2.12 18.80
N SER A 682 -15.78 -2.28 20.00
CA SER A 682 -15.08 -1.86 21.21
C SER A 682 -13.73 -2.58 21.37
N MET A 683 -12.75 -1.86 21.89
CA MET A 683 -11.40 -2.36 22.14
C MET A 683 -10.86 -1.79 23.46
N LEU A 684 -9.79 -2.40 23.97
CA LEU A 684 -9.03 -1.83 25.08
C LEU A 684 -8.02 -0.83 24.54
N VAL A 685 -7.89 0.30 25.23
CA VAL A 685 -6.88 1.32 25.01
C VAL A 685 -6.22 1.68 26.33
N GLN A 686 -4.97 2.07 26.28
CA GLN A 686 -4.22 2.61 27.38
C GLN A 686 -4.59 4.08 27.54
N HIS A 687 -4.71 4.57 28.75
CA HIS A 687 -4.90 5.96 29.11
C HIS A 687 -3.92 6.30 30.23
N LEU A 688 -2.90 7.07 29.87
CA LEU A 688 -1.82 7.41 30.77
C LEU A 688 -2.19 8.58 31.69
N ALA A 689 -1.60 8.59 32.89
CA ALA A 689 -1.78 9.65 33.86
C ALA A 689 -1.31 11.00 33.33
N GLY A 690 -1.91 12.06 33.76
CA GLY A 690 -1.68 13.44 33.38
C GLY A 690 -2.95 14.25 33.48
N TYR A 691 -3.83 14.17 32.50
CA TYR A 691 -5.19 14.71 32.58
C TYR A 691 -6.03 13.91 33.57
N ILE A 692 -5.86 12.58 33.58
CA ILE A 692 -6.39 11.68 34.61
C ILE A 692 -5.34 11.49 35.75
N GLN A 693 -5.78 11.10 36.93
CA GLN A 693 -4.90 11.01 38.11
C GLN A 693 -3.95 9.82 38.06
N GLU A 694 -4.37 8.71 37.48
CA GLU A 694 -3.64 7.44 37.45
C GLU A 694 -3.83 6.75 36.11
N ASP A 695 -2.82 5.98 35.69
CA ASP A 695 -2.91 5.13 34.50
C ASP A 695 -4.07 4.14 34.64
N ARG A 696 -4.82 3.96 33.57
CA ARG A 696 -5.92 3.00 33.56
C ARG A 696 -6.18 2.43 32.15
N GLU A 697 -6.83 1.29 32.11
CA GLU A 697 -7.37 0.70 30.90
C GLU A 697 -8.77 1.22 30.62
N GLU A 698 -8.98 1.68 29.39
CA GLU A 698 -10.28 2.11 28.93
C GLU A 698 -10.85 1.14 27.89
N LYS A 699 -12.13 0.85 28.01
CA LYS A 699 -12.86 0.14 26.98
C LYS A 699 -13.62 1.14 26.12
N THR A 700 -13.22 1.26 24.84
CA THR A 700 -13.87 2.17 23.90
C THR A 700 -15.30 1.74 23.60
N ARG A 701 -16.13 2.67 23.15
CA ARG A 701 -17.41 2.37 22.50
C ARG A 701 -17.19 1.88 21.09
N ASP A 702 -18.25 1.38 20.47
CA ASP A 702 -18.31 1.04 19.05
C ASP A 702 -18.46 2.32 18.20
N PHE A 703 -17.89 2.28 16.99
CA PHE A 703 -18.02 3.36 16.02
C PHE A 703 -18.58 2.83 14.71
N PHE A 704 -19.52 3.57 14.13
CA PHE A 704 -20.00 3.37 12.78
C PHE A 704 -19.86 4.67 12.00
N ASP A 705 -18.85 4.73 11.13
CA ASP A 705 -18.58 5.85 10.23
C ASP A 705 -19.22 5.56 8.87
N MET A 706 -20.05 6.46 8.38
CA MET A 706 -20.71 6.35 7.10
C MET A 706 -20.54 7.63 6.28
N ASN A 707 -20.18 7.47 5.01
CA ASN A 707 -19.95 8.55 4.06
C ASN A 707 -20.88 8.43 2.87
N MET A 708 -21.23 9.58 2.29
CA MET A 708 -22.04 9.67 1.07
C MET A 708 -21.40 10.66 0.08
N LYS A 709 -21.34 10.25 -1.18
CA LYS A 709 -20.88 11.06 -2.30
C LYS A 709 -21.83 10.98 -3.47
N LEU A 710 -22.21 12.14 -4.01
CA LEU A 710 -22.94 12.27 -5.26
C LEU A 710 -22.03 12.88 -6.31
N SER A 711 -22.02 12.30 -7.52
CA SER A 711 -21.20 12.80 -8.64
C SER A 711 -22.03 12.84 -9.91
N TYR A 712 -21.81 13.90 -10.73
CA TYR A 712 -22.45 14.03 -12.03
C TYR A 712 -21.44 14.44 -13.10
N ASP A 713 -21.44 13.73 -14.23
CA ASP A 713 -20.53 13.91 -15.36
C ASP A 713 -21.19 14.75 -16.47
N PHE A 714 -20.60 15.91 -16.79
CA PHE A 714 -20.99 16.78 -17.89
C PHE A 714 -20.01 16.57 -19.06
N PRO A 715 -20.42 16.02 -20.20
CA PRO A 715 -19.58 15.99 -21.38
C PRO A 715 -19.44 17.42 -21.92
N LEU A 716 -18.21 17.89 -22.06
CA LEU A 716 -17.92 19.23 -22.62
C LEU A 716 -17.63 19.13 -24.12
N PHE A 717 -16.74 18.20 -24.50
CA PHE A 717 -16.33 17.92 -25.89
C PHE A 717 -16.25 16.43 -26.09
N SER A 718 -15.95 15.98 -27.32
CA SER A 718 -15.93 14.54 -27.68
C SER A 718 -15.08 13.68 -26.72
N ASN A 719 -13.98 14.22 -26.18
CA ASN A 719 -13.05 13.49 -25.30
C ASN A 719 -12.87 14.14 -23.94
N THR A 720 -13.67 15.16 -23.59
CA THR A 720 -13.50 15.93 -22.35
C THR A 720 -14.75 15.85 -21.51
N THR A 721 -14.58 15.45 -20.25
CA THR A 721 -15.66 15.37 -19.28
C THR A 721 -15.36 16.29 -18.08
N PHE A 722 -16.34 17.08 -17.67
CA PHE A 722 -16.33 17.82 -16.42
C PHE A 722 -17.22 17.10 -15.42
N GLN A 723 -16.68 16.77 -14.24
CA GLN A 723 -17.42 16.14 -13.17
C GLN A 723 -17.56 17.10 -11.99
N LEU A 724 -18.78 17.24 -11.48
CA LEU A 724 -19.05 17.83 -10.17
C LEU A 724 -19.34 16.72 -9.16
N ASN A 725 -18.85 16.88 -7.94
CA ASN A 725 -19.17 15.98 -6.85
C ASN A 725 -19.34 16.73 -5.55
N ALA A 726 -20.19 16.21 -4.67
CA ALA A 726 -20.42 16.73 -3.33
C ALA A 726 -20.80 15.59 -2.39
N GLY A 727 -20.58 15.78 -1.09
CA GLY A 727 -20.94 14.73 -0.15
C GLY A 727 -20.70 15.10 1.31
N VAL A 728 -20.92 14.09 2.14
CA VAL A 728 -20.75 14.18 3.59
C VAL A 728 -19.93 12.98 4.04
N GLN A 729 -18.88 13.22 4.80
CA GLN A 729 -18.11 12.22 5.51
C GLN A 729 -18.58 12.16 6.96
N ASN A 730 -18.57 10.95 7.54
CA ASN A 730 -19.01 10.66 8.90
C ASN A 730 -20.41 11.27 9.21
N ILE A 731 -21.41 10.85 8.44
CA ILE A 731 -22.81 11.37 8.51
C ILE A 731 -23.36 11.35 9.94
N PHE A 732 -23.03 10.31 10.71
CA PHE A 732 -23.52 10.14 12.09
C PHE A 732 -22.71 10.89 13.12
N ASN A 733 -21.62 11.57 12.72
CA ASN A 733 -20.65 12.22 13.61
C ASN A 733 -20.14 11.26 14.70
N ALA A 734 -19.78 10.03 14.27
CA ALA A 734 -19.25 9.00 15.11
C ALA A 734 -17.78 9.31 15.47
N TYR A 735 -17.55 10.29 16.31
CA TYR A 735 -16.24 10.82 16.68
C TYR A 735 -16.02 10.63 18.20
N GLN A 736 -14.77 10.50 18.64
CA GLN A 736 -14.44 10.44 20.07
C GLN A 736 -15.00 11.67 20.78
N LYS A 737 -15.44 11.54 22.05
CA LYS A 737 -16.05 12.64 22.83
C LYS A 737 -15.35 12.91 24.15
N ASP A 738 -14.50 12.00 24.56
CA ASP A 738 -13.78 11.99 25.83
C ASP A 738 -12.28 12.19 25.60
N PHE A 739 -11.92 13.12 24.71
CA PHE A 739 -10.56 13.56 24.57
C PHE A 739 -10.05 14.19 25.85
N ASP A 740 -8.79 13.97 26.14
CA ASP A 740 -8.10 14.74 27.18
C ASP A 740 -7.97 16.21 26.78
N LYS A 741 -7.98 17.10 27.77
CA LYS A 741 -7.97 18.54 27.56
C LYS A 741 -6.71 19.20 28.13
N GLY A 742 -6.29 20.27 27.46
CA GLY A 742 -5.21 21.13 27.92
C GLY A 742 -3.82 20.50 27.81
N GLU A 743 -2.88 21.04 28.57
CA GLU A 743 -1.45 20.69 28.47
C GLU A 743 -1.07 19.34 29.08
N ASN A 744 -1.89 18.82 29.98
CA ASN A 744 -1.63 17.53 30.66
C ASN A 744 -2.26 16.33 29.92
N ARG A 745 -2.71 16.51 28.67
CA ARG A 745 -3.32 15.45 27.87
C ARG A 745 -2.38 14.29 27.60
N ASP A 746 -2.94 13.09 27.51
CA ASP A 746 -2.30 11.96 26.84
C ASP A 746 -2.58 12.05 25.34
N ALA A 747 -1.58 12.46 24.55
CA ALA A 747 -1.70 12.55 23.10
C ALA A 747 -1.99 11.20 22.44
N GLY A 748 -1.64 10.10 23.10
CA GLY A 748 -1.91 8.73 22.67
C GLY A 748 -3.35 8.29 22.94
N TYR A 749 -4.11 8.97 23.80
CA TYR A 749 -5.50 8.64 24.08
C TYR A 749 -6.45 9.14 22.97
N VAL A 750 -6.25 8.60 21.78
CA VAL A 750 -7.06 8.86 20.58
C VAL A 750 -7.53 7.54 19.97
N TYR A 751 -8.80 7.45 19.61
CA TYR A 751 -9.40 6.26 19.01
C TYR A 751 -10.69 6.62 18.23
N GLY A 752 -11.18 5.69 17.41
CA GLY A 752 -12.34 5.91 16.56
C GLY A 752 -12.01 6.52 15.19
N PRO A 753 -13.00 7.04 14.48
CA PRO A 753 -12.83 7.65 13.17
C PRO A 753 -11.91 8.87 13.21
N GLY A 754 -11.06 9.02 12.19
CA GLY A 754 -10.08 10.11 12.10
C GLY A 754 -10.68 11.49 11.78
N LEU A 755 -11.94 11.56 11.32
CA LEU A 755 -12.61 12.80 10.95
C LEU A 755 -13.98 12.89 11.64
N PRO A 756 -14.34 14.08 12.17
CA PRO A 756 -15.72 14.38 12.54
C PRO A 756 -16.58 14.51 11.28
N ARG A 757 -17.89 14.74 11.43
CA ARG A 757 -18.78 15.03 10.29
C ARG A 757 -18.22 16.19 9.48
N SER A 758 -17.97 15.93 8.20
CA SER A 758 -17.34 16.88 7.27
C SER A 758 -18.12 16.95 5.97
N TYR A 759 -18.15 18.11 5.35
CA TYR A 759 -18.87 18.35 4.10
C TYR A 759 -17.86 18.66 3.00
N PHE A 760 -18.05 18.12 1.82
CA PHE A 760 -17.13 18.38 0.72
C PHE A 760 -17.84 18.69 -0.59
N VAL A 761 -17.15 19.47 -1.42
CA VAL A 761 -17.49 19.74 -2.81
C VAL A 761 -16.22 19.63 -3.64
N GLY A 762 -16.33 19.11 -4.84
CA GLY A 762 -15.19 18.97 -5.73
C GLY A 762 -15.57 19.04 -7.20
N CYS A 763 -14.60 19.37 -8.02
CA CYS A 763 -14.71 19.35 -9.47
C CYS A 763 -13.51 18.61 -10.09
N LYS A 764 -13.73 18.03 -11.29
CA LYS A 764 -12.72 17.27 -12.02
C LYS A 764 -12.92 17.48 -13.52
N ILE A 765 -11.84 17.74 -14.22
CA ILE A 765 -11.80 17.75 -15.68
C ILE A 765 -10.94 16.55 -16.12
N LYS A 766 -11.46 15.73 -17.02
CA LYS A 766 -10.78 14.57 -17.60
C LYS A 766 -10.74 14.70 -19.12
N TYR A 767 -9.56 14.43 -19.70
CA TYR A 767 -9.30 14.34 -21.14
C TYR A 767 -8.73 12.97 -21.50
#